data_1bfef727be04f6b508dbbd2f585ce7dc
#
_entry.id   1bfef727be04f6b508dbbd2f585ce7dc
#
_cell.length_a   1.000
_cell.length_b   1.000
_cell.length_c   1.000
_cell.angle_alpha   90.00
_cell.angle_beta   90.00
_cell.angle_gamma   90.00
#
_symmetry.space_group_name_H-M   'P 1'
#
loop_
_entity.id
_entity.type
_entity.pdbx_description
1 polymer ?
#
loop_
_entity_poly.entity_id
_entity_poly.type
_entity_poly.pdbx_seq_one_letter_code
_entity_poly.pdbx_strand_id
1 'polypeptide(L)'
;MQLTYIETRESIMSKSKIIYKPWGREEWLELNDKYCYKRIYINAGTKTSYQYHEQKLETNYLIEGTAEVWLENNEGVVEKKIMKAGEYFTVEPPKKHRVIAITDIILQEVSTPEVDDVIRISDDSGRTDGKINHEHMKPALCILTAGIGSRLENLSEHINKGLLPLDNKAVITHMIDKTPKEYEIVVALGYKGNMVREYCEAAHPDRNFKFVEVDKYEGEGTGPAYSINQCKEYLQRPFIWTTADTIILDELPKIDTNWLGVYPTGIPELYATVDIDNNNVVSLKNKDKQGYNNAFIGLASVYDYETFWNELDVSSGEIVSAYYNVDKYSSMKAKRFDWYDVGTVDNYIKAKNLFKDSKVYSIPKTNGEFLYKVKHNFIKLSSDKDFIKNRIKRTDDLGELVPTLNYSGNNVYAYEWVNGDVFYDYENLEVWEKFLDFANKNLWEETYVDDSFIELCKEFYFDKSMSRLKLFLDNRDESFKGKHIVNGSETLMIHDLLDNFDWDKIYHGIPTKRFHGDFHFDHVVYDGTDNFYLLDWRQDFAGTNVGDVYYDLAKMYGGILMSYKLMKDNENFSCFIDQNVVNYNYKSEPMLDKFKPIYEKWIIKNGYDLDKVKLITSLIFLNMSPLHEKEFGDMLFFKSKQMLQEINDK
;
A
#
# COMPACT_ATOMS: atom_id res chain seq x y z
N MET A 1 17.51 -2.16 50.30
CA MET A 1 17.38 -1.80 48.88
C MET A 1 16.93 -3.06 48.14
N GLN A 2 15.62 -3.30 48.17
CA GLN A 2 14.99 -4.47 47.54
C GLN A 2 14.42 -4.04 46.18
N LEU A 3 15.00 -4.56 45.11
CA LEU A 3 14.45 -4.46 43.77
C LEU A 3 13.36 -5.55 43.63
N THR A 4 12.13 -5.10 43.57
CA THR A 4 10.98 -5.97 43.28
C THR A 4 10.92 -6.15 41.76
N TYR A 5 11.20 -7.36 41.32
CA TYR A 5 10.85 -7.86 39.98
C TYR A 5 9.33 -7.93 39.88
N ILE A 6 8.75 -7.11 38.99
CA ILE A 6 7.37 -7.32 38.54
C ILE A 6 7.44 -8.26 37.35
N GLU A 7 7.23 -9.54 37.61
CA GLU A 7 6.90 -10.51 36.56
C GLU A 7 5.50 -10.12 36.01
N THR A 8 5.48 -9.71 34.77
CA THR A 8 4.26 -9.63 33.97
C THR A 8 3.72 -11.04 33.79
N ARG A 9 2.69 -11.40 34.55
CA ARG A 9 1.90 -12.61 34.28
C ARG A 9 1.29 -12.47 32.90
N GLU A 10 1.88 -13.11 31.89
CA GLU A 10 1.16 -13.47 30.68
C GLU A 10 -0.07 -14.28 31.08
N SER A 11 -1.25 -13.83 30.63
CA SER A 11 -2.51 -14.51 30.95
C SER A 11 -2.48 -15.92 30.33
N ILE A 12 -2.54 -16.94 31.17
CA ILE A 12 -2.67 -18.38 30.83
C ILE A 12 -4.06 -18.67 30.19
N MET A 13 -4.76 -17.70 29.65
CA MET A 13 -6.02 -17.92 28.94
C MET A 13 -5.75 -18.07 27.44
N SER A 14 -5.70 -19.33 26.99
CA SER A 14 -5.79 -19.64 25.56
C SER A 14 -7.11 -19.09 25.01
N LYS A 15 -7.05 -18.30 23.92
CA LYS A 15 -8.27 -17.82 23.24
C LYS A 15 -8.89 -19.00 22.50
N SER A 16 -10.17 -19.29 22.77
CA SER A 16 -10.94 -20.26 22.00
C SER A 16 -11.01 -19.90 20.52
N LYS A 17 -10.94 -20.91 19.64
CA LYS A 17 -11.11 -20.74 18.20
C LYS A 17 -12.60 -20.86 17.87
N ILE A 18 -13.20 -19.84 17.23
CA ILE A 18 -14.61 -19.87 16.81
C ILE A 18 -14.68 -20.24 15.32
N ILE A 19 -15.57 -21.19 14.98
CA ILE A 19 -15.87 -21.66 13.63
C ILE A 19 -17.36 -21.52 13.39
N TYR A 20 -17.71 -20.73 12.40
CA TYR A 20 -19.10 -20.49 12.04
C TYR A 20 -19.63 -21.56 11.10
N LYS A 21 -20.89 -21.92 11.25
CA LYS A 21 -21.63 -22.92 10.48
C LYS A 21 -22.98 -22.32 10.08
N PRO A 22 -23.67 -22.86 9.04
CA PRO A 22 -25.00 -22.37 8.64
C PRO A 22 -26.03 -22.44 9.75
N TRP A 23 -25.86 -23.37 10.67
CA TRP A 23 -26.76 -23.61 11.80
C TRP A 23 -26.33 -22.90 13.09
N GLY A 24 -25.18 -22.19 13.13
CA GLY A 24 -24.67 -21.54 14.32
C GLY A 24 -23.16 -21.42 14.36
N ARG A 25 -22.51 -21.90 15.42
CA ARG A 25 -21.05 -21.84 15.55
C ARG A 25 -20.51 -22.94 16.46
N GLU A 26 -19.26 -23.29 16.24
CA GLU A 26 -18.44 -24.12 17.13
C GLU A 26 -17.39 -23.22 17.81
N GLU A 27 -17.26 -23.32 19.11
CA GLU A 27 -16.20 -22.71 19.91
C GLU A 27 -15.25 -23.82 20.35
N TRP A 28 -14.07 -23.88 19.77
CA TRP A 28 -13.05 -24.88 20.06
C TRP A 28 -12.24 -24.43 21.26
N LEU A 29 -12.42 -25.12 22.37
CA LEU A 29 -11.78 -24.84 23.64
C LEU A 29 -10.41 -25.46 23.73
N GLU A 30 -10.23 -26.68 23.17
CA GLU A 30 -8.97 -27.40 23.11
C GLU A 30 -8.96 -28.34 21.90
N LEU A 31 -7.83 -28.43 21.22
CA LEU A 31 -7.52 -29.44 20.22
C LEU A 31 -6.06 -29.83 20.35
N ASN A 32 -5.80 -31.07 20.67
CA ASN A 32 -4.46 -31.65 20.74
C ASN A 32 -4.44 -33.04 20.09
N ASP A 33 -3.34 -33.77 20.22
CA ASP A 33 -3.14 -35.09 19.65
C ASP A 33 -4.00 -36.22 20.26
N LYS A 34 -4.75 -35.95 21.32
CA LYS A 34 -5.53 -36.94 22.06
C LYS A 34 -7.02 -36.71 21.98
N TYR A 35 -7.46 -35.43 21.98
CA TYR A 35 -8.89 -35.10 21.98
C TYR A 35 -9.14 -33.71 21.37
N CYS A 36 -10.41 -33.53 20.95
CA CYS A 36 -10.99 -32.24 20.72
C CYS A 36 -12.09 -31.94 21.73
N TYR A 37 -12.10 -30.71 22.26
CA TYR A 37 -13.11 -30.26 23.20
C TYR A 37 -13.72 -28.94 22.70
N LYS A 38 -15.02 -28.96 22.39
CA LYS A 38 -15.69 -27.79 21.83
C LYS A 38 -17.10 -27.61 22.39
N ARG A 39 -17.56 -26.35 22.29
CA ARG A 39 -18.93 -25.97 22.55
C ARG A 39 -19.61 -25.61 21.24
N ILE A 40 -20.79 -26.13 21.01
CA ILE A 40 -21.53 -25.98 19.76
C ILE A 40 -22.83 -25.26 20.04
N TYR A 41 -23.03 -24.13 19.37
CA TYR A 41 -24.23 -23.31 19.46
C TYR A 41 -25.05 -23.51 18.19
N ILE A 42 -26.30 -23.98 18.30
CA ILE A 42 -27.19 -24.22 17.16
C ILE A 42 -28.46 -23.40 17.36
N ASN A 43 -28.77 -22.56 16.37
CA ASN A 43 -29.92 -21.67 16.39
C ASN A 43 -31.23 -22.43 16.22
N ALA A 44 -32.31 -21.99 16.89
CA ALA A 44 -33.63 -22.58 16.78
C ALA A 44 -34.10 -22.73 15.34
N GLY A 45 -34.69 -23.87 14.98
CA GLY A 45 -35.19 -24.17 13.64
C GLY A 45 -34.10 -24.58 12.64
N THR A 46 -32.80 -24.57 13.02
CA THR A 46 -31.71 -25.04 12.18
C THR A 46 -31.24 -26.44 12.53
N LYS A 47 -30.43 -27.05 11.67
CA LYS A 47 -29.97 -28.42 11.83
C LYS A 47 -28.56 -28.63 11.29
N THR A 48 -27.81 -29.55 11.89
CA THR A 48 -26.53 -30.01 11.35
C THR A 48 -26.75 -30.84 10.07
N SER A 49 -25.67 -31.05 9.28
CA SER A 49 -25.71 -32.03 8.18
C SER A 49 -26.09 -33.41 8.70
N TYR A 50 -26.74 -34.21 7.84
CA TYR A 50 -26.84 -35.65 8.09
C TYR A 50 -25.54 -36.27 7.61
N GLN A 51 -24.79 -36.85 8.54
CA GLN A 51 -23.38 -37.20 8.33
C GLN A 51 -22.95 -38.41 9.14
N TYR A 52 -21.77 -38.94 8.85
CA TYR A 52 -21.07 -39.92 9.67
C TYR A 52 -19.56 -39.64 9.69
N HIS A 53 -18.87 -40.36 10.55
CA HIS A 53 -17.39 -40.30 10.71
C HIS A 53 -16.82 -41.71 10.44
N GLU A 54 -15.63 -41.78 9.80
CA GLU A 54 -14.92 -43.07 9.63
C GLU A 54 -14.10 -43.45 10.83
N GLN A 55 -13.57 -42.47 11.57
CA GLN A 55 -12.63 -42.63 12.67
C GLN A 55 -13.06 -41.90 13.95
N LYS A 56 -13.67 -40.72 13.80
CA LYS A 56 -13.99 -39.83 14.91
C LYS A 56 -15.06 -40.43 15.82
N LEU A 57 -14.72 -40.61 17.09
CA LEU A 57 -15.64 -40.89 18.19
C LEU A 57 -15.99 -39.61 18.90
N GLU A 58 -17.28 -39.30 19.09
CA GLU A 58 -17.70 -38.09 19.78
C GLU A 58 -18.80 -38.35 20.79
N THR A 59 -18.78 -37.61 21.91
CA THR A 59 -19.86 -37.54 22.91
C THR A 59 -20.32 -36.11 23.01
N ASN A 60 -21.63 -35.92 22.86
CA ASN A 60 -22.32 -34.64 22.91
C ASN A 60 -23.23 -34.55 24.13
N TYR A 61 -23.00 -33.56 24.97
CA TYR A 61 -23.86 -33.27 26.15
C TYR A 61 -24.65 -32.00 25.90
N LEU A 62 -25.98 -32.06 26.03
CA LEU A 62 -26.86 -30.92 25.84
C LEU A 62 -26.90 -30.08 27.13
N ILE A 63 -26.21 -28.89 27.06
CA ILE A 63 -26.14 -27.96 28.22
C ILE A 63 -27.45 -27.18 28.34
N GLU A 64 -27.99 -26.71 27.21
CA GLU A 64 -29.13 -25.82 27.16
C GLU A 64 -30.03 -26.12 25.96
N GLY A 65 -31.36 -25.93 26.14
CA GLY A 65 -32.37 -26.05 25.10
C GLY A 65 -32.94 -27.44 24.90
N THR A 66 -33.59 -27.62 23.75
CA THR A 66 -34.26 -28.88 23.31
C THR A 66 -33.91 -29.17 21.87
N ALA A 67 -33.52 -30.41 21.59
CA ALA A 67 -33.11 -30.86 20.23
C ALA A 67 -33.80 -32.18 19.86
N GLU A 68 -34.04 -32.39 18.56
CA GLU A 68 -34.32 -33.72 18.01
C GLU A 68 -32.98 -34.29 17.48
N VAL A 69 -32.55 -35.40 18.05
CA VAL A 69 -31.32 -36.08 17.66
C VAL A 69 -31.67 -37.33 16.85
N TRP A 70 -31.10 -37.44 15.65
CA TRP A 70 -31.13 -38.61 14.84
C TRP A 70 -29.83 -39.39 15.02
N LEU A 71 -29.91 -40.64 15.40
CA LEU A 71 -28.72 -41.47 15.61
C LEU A 71 -28.98 -42.91 15.13
N GLU A 72 -28.07 -43.45 14.32
CA GLU A 72 -28.10 -44.81 13.81
C GLU A 72 -27.77 -45.76 14.99
N ASN A 73 -28.66 -46.78 15.21
CA ASN A 73 -28.44 -47.80 16.22
C ASN A 73 -27.54 -48.93 15.69
N ASN A 74 -27.30 -49.97 16.49
CA ASN A 74 -26.45 -51.11 16.11
C ASN A 74 -27.03 -52.00 15.03
N GLU A 75 -28.33 -51.87 14.72
CA GLU A 75 -29.06 -52.60 13.69
C GLU A 75 -29.07 -51.83 12.33
N GLY A 76 -28.43 -50.63 12.27
CA GLY A 76 -28.38 -49.76 11.10
C GLY A 76 -29.63 -48.93 10.90
N VAL A 77 -30.54 -48.89 11.89
CA VAL A 77 -31.77 -48.09 11.87
C VAL A 77 -31.53 -46.73 12.52
N VAL A 78 -31.97 -45.66 11.87
CA VAL A 78 -31.87 -44.30 12.42
C VAL A 78 -33.05 -44.05 13.38
N GLU A 79 -32.73 -43.90 14.65
CA GLU A 79 -33.67 -43.54 15.71
C GLU A 79 -33.69 -42.01 15.87
N LYS A 80 -34.91 -41.49 16.15
CA LYS A 80 -35.14 -40.06 16.43
C LYS A 80 -35.58 -39.88 17.86
N LYS A 81 -34.84 -39.08 18.61
CA LYS A 81 -35.14 -38.83 20.05
C LYS A 81 -35.16 -37.32 20.31
N ILE A 82 -36.19 -36.90 21.01
CA ILE A 82 -36.22 -35.55 21.60
C ILE A 82 -35.35 -35.56 22.87
N MET A 83 -34.33 -34.69 22.90
CA MET A 83 -33.40 -34.54 24.00
C MET A 83 -33.53 -33.17 24.63
N LYS A 84 -33.33 -33.09 25.92
CA LYS A 84 -33.38 -31.86 26.73
C LYS A 84 -32.06 -31.64 27.48
N ALA A 85 -31.86 -30.42 27.96
CA ALA A 85 -30.69 -30.08 28.76
C ALA A 85 -30.49 -31.11 29.91
N GLY A 86 -29.23 -31.56 30.07
CA GLY A 86 -28.81 -32.61 30.98
C GLY A 86 -28.69 -34.01 30.38
N GLU A 87 -29.14 -34.21 29.13
CA GLU A 87 -28.99 -35.49 28.42
C GLU A 87 -27.75 -35.47 27.50
N TYR A 88 -27.24 -36.66 27.17
CA TYR A 88 -26.10 -36.82 26.27
C TYR A 88 -26.31 -37.98 25.29
N PHE A 89 -25.57 -37.98 24.20
CA PHE A 89 -25.47 -39.08 23.24
C PHE A 89 -24.04 -39.24 22.74
N THR A 90 -23.68 -40.46 22.37
CA THR A 90 -22.37 -40.79 21.78
C THR A 90 -22.54 -41.30 20.37
N VAL A 91 -21.75 -40.77 19.47
CA VAL A 91 -21.66 -41.20 18.06
C VAL A 91 -20.38 -42.00 17.89
N GLU A 92 -20.55 -43.28 17.70
CA GLU A 92 -19.46 -44.20 17.37
C GLU A 92 -19.29 -44.26 15.85
N PRO A 93 -18.10 -44.21 15.28
CA PRO A 93 -17.92 -44.43 13.85
C PRO A 93 -18.34 -45.87 13.43
N PRO A 94 -18.97 -46.04 12.27
CA PRO A 94 -19.42 -45.06 11.30
C PRO A 94 -20.92 -44.70 11.40
N LYS A 95 -21.45 -44.52 12.60
CA LYS A 95 -22.89 -44.28 12.81
C LYS A 95 -23.32 -42.91 12.23
N LYS A 96 -24.42 -42.93 11.49
CA LYS A 96 -25.04 -41.74 10.92
C LYS A 96 -25.79 -40.96 11.98
N HIS A 97 -25.66 -39.64 11.97
CA HIS A 97 -26.29 -38.80 12.94
C HIS A 97 -26.65 -37.41 12.38
N ARG A 98 -27.56 -36.73 13.08
CA ARG A 98 -27.96 -35.33 12.84
C ARG A 98 -28.54 -34.76 14.13
N VAL A 99 -28.33 -33.44 14.36
CA VAL A 99 -28.98 -32.67 15.42
C VAL A 99 -29.86 -31.59 14.81
N ILE A 100 -31.10 -31.48 15.25
CA ILE A 100 -32.09 -30.49 14.86
C ILE A 100 -32.45 -29.67 16.12
N ALA A 101 -32.17 -28.37 16.10
CA ALA A 101 -32.46 -27.49 17.23
C ALA A 101 -33.94 -27.08 17.21
N ILE A 102 -34.71 -27.49 18.22
CA ILE A 102 -36.11 -27.07 18.40
C ILE A 102 -36.15 -25.67 19.06
N THR A 103 -35.29 -25.43 20.03
CA THR A 103 -34.99 -24.11 20.60
C THR A 103 -33.54 -23.79 20.29
N ASP A 104 -33.02 -22.60 20.60
CA ASP A 104 -31.58 -22.38 20.66
C ASP A 104 -30.97 -23.41 21.63
N ILE A 105 -29.88 -24.07 21.19
CA ILE A 105 -29.23 -25.11 22.00
C ILE A 105 -27.74 -24.85 22.13
N ILE A 106 -27.20 -25.34 23.25
CA ILE A 106 -25.75 -25.41 23.49
C ILE A 106 -25.39 -26.86 23.73
N LEU A 107 -24.58 -27.44 22.86
CA LEU A 107 -23.96 -28.74 23.02
C LEU A 107 -22.52 -28.58 23.49
N GLN A 108 -22.07 -29.51 24.32
CA GLN A 108 -20.68 -29.68 24.69
C GLN A 108 -20.17 -31.00 24.10
N GLU A 109 -19.23 -30.92 23.15
CA GLU A 109 -18.64 -32.07 22.49
C GLU A 109 -17.26 -32.34 23.04
N VAL A 110 -17.00 -33.60 23.35
CA VAL A 110 -15.67 -34.15 23.51
C VAL A 110 -15.52 -35.25 22.47
N SER A 111 -14.47 -35.16 21.66
CA SER A 111 -14.23 -36.13 20.58
C SER A 111 -12.74 -36.47 20.46
N THR A 112 -12.46 -37.53 19.72
CA THR A 112 -11.11 -37.82 19.21
C THR A 112 -10.65 -36.70 18.26
N PRO A 113 -9.32 -36.56 17.98
CA PRO A 113 -8.78 -35.36 17.31
C PRO A 113 -9.07 -35.30 15.79
N GLU A 114 -9.75 -36.29 15.19
CA GLU A 114 -10.03 -36.38 13.77
C GLU A 114 -11.16 -35.40 13.35
N VAL A 115 -10.96 -34.12 13.55
CA VAL A 115 -12.00 -33.08 13.38
C VAL A 115 -12.43 -32.83 11.92
N ASP A 116 -11.62 -33.23 10.95
CA ASP A 116 -11.91 -33.14 9.52
C ASP A 116 -12.49 -34.45 8.94
N ASP A 117 -12.75 -35.44 9.79
CA ASP A 117 -13.36 -36.70 9.44
C ASP A 117 -14.89 -36.57 9.38
N VAL A 118 -15.40 -35.81 8.42
CA VAL A 118 -16.84 -35.61 8.20
C VAL A 118 -17.22 -36.05 6.79
N ILE A 119 -18.14 -37.03 6.72
CA ILE A 119 -18.72 -37.47 5.45
C ILE A 119 -20.21 -37.14 5.45
N ARG A 120 -20.61 -36.16 4.65
CA ARG A 120 -21.99 -35.73 4.50
C ARG A 120 -22.78 -36.67 3.59
N ILE A 121 -23.97 -37.05 4.06
CA ILE A 121 -24.95 -37.80 3.28
C ILE A 121 -25.97 -36.83 2.66
N SER A 122 -26.41 -35.85 3.42
CA SER A 122 -27.27 -34.77 2.95
C SER A 122 -27.14 -33.52 3.80
N ASP A 123 -27.32 -32.37 3.17
CA ASP A 123 -27.27 -31.06 3.81
C ASP A 123 -28.38 -30.17 3.29
N ASP A 124 -29.20 -29.63 4.21
CA ASP A 124 -30.34 -28.76 3.85
C ASP A 124 -29.91 -27.30 3.61
N SER A 125 -28.64 -26.97 3.88
CA SER A 125 -28.05 -25.64 3.69
C SER A 125 -27.32 -25.51 2.34
N GLY A 126 -27.44 -26.48 1.45
CA GLY A 126 -26.88 -26.46 0.11
C GLY A 126 -25.37 -26.69 0.01
N ARG A 127 -24.73 -27.15 1.10
CA ARG A 127 -23.32 -27.54 1.09
C ARG A 127 -23.16 -28.88 0.37
N THR A 128 -21.98 -29.09 -0.22
CA THR A 128 -21.69 -30.31 -0.97
C THR A 128 -21.74 -31.58 -0.11
N ASP A 129 -22.25 -32.66 -0.67
CA ASP A 129 -22.22 -33.99 -0.06
C ASP A 129 -20.81 -34.64 -0.20
N GLY A 130 -20.56 -35.68 0.58
CA GLY A 130 -19.31 -36.44 0.58
C GLY A 130 -18.25 -35.93 1.54
N LYS A 131 -16.99 -36.33 1.30
CA LYS A 131 -15.86 -35.94 2.18
C LYS A 131 -15.47 -34.48 2.00
N ILE A 132 -15.43 -33.74 3.09
CA ILE A 132 -15.21 -32.30 3.08
C ILE A 132 -13.79 -31.99 3.57
N ASN A 133 -12.97 -31.46 2.67
CA ASN A 133 -11.56 -31.16 2.96
C ASN A 133 -11.33 -29.83 3.71
N HIS A 134 -12.37 -28.99 3.87
CA HIS A 134 -12.23 -27.62 4.40
C HIS A 134 -13.40 -27.23 5.31
N GLU A 135 -13.82 -28.12 6.23
CA GLU A 135 -14.97 -27.88 7.12
C GLU A 135 -14.77 -26.66 8.04
N HIS A 136 -13.53 -26.28 8.30
CA HIS A 136 -13.17 -25.28 9.31
C HIS A 136 -12.43 -24.06 8.73
N MET A 137 -12.96 -23.52 7.63
CA MET A 137 -12.37 -22.32 7.02
C MET A 137 -12.47 -21.10 7.95
N LYS A 138 -11.37 -20.37 8.09
CA LYS A 138 -11.33 -19.09 8.81
C LYS A 138 -12.19 -18.05 8.09
N PRO A 139 -12.78 -17.07 8.80
CA PRO A 139 -13.45 -15.95 8.14
C PRO A 139 -12.54 -15.23 7.17
N ALA A 140 -13.13 -14.53 6.20
CA ALA A 140 -12.36 -13.79 5.20
C ALA A 140 -12.74 -12.32 5.17
N LEU A 141 -11.78 -11.50 4.70
CA LEU A 141 -12.04 -10.16 4.17
C LEU A 141 -11.90 -10.22 2.64
N CYS A 142 -12.91 -9.76 1.92
CA CYS A 142 -12.84 -9.58 0.46
C CYS A 142 -12.70 -8.11 0.10
N ILE A 143 -11.66 -7.74 -0.66
CA ILE A 143 -11.42 -6.37 -1.12
C ILE A 143 -11.58 -6.31 -2.64
N LEU A 144 -12.49 -5.46 -3.11
CA LEU A 144 -12.80 -5.34 -4.53
C LEU A 144 -11.95 -4.24 -5.18
N THR A 145 -10.84 -4.63 -5.78
CA THR A 145 -9.89 -3.69 -6.43
C THR A 145 -9.94 -3.71 -7.95
N ALA A 146 -10.83 -4.51 -8.56
CA ALA A 146 -10.79 -4.73 -10.01
C ALA A 146 -11.12 -3.50 -10.88
N GLY A 147 -11.92 -2.56 -10.39
CA GLY A 147 -12.42 -1.43 -11.16
C GLY A 147 -11.37 -0.39 -11.54
N ILE A 148 -11.57 0.30 -12.67
CA ILE A 148 -10.67 1.32 -13.23
C ILE A 148 -10.58 2.58 -12.36
N GLY A 149 -11.67 2.95 -11.67
CA GLY A 149 -11.72 4.19 -10.88
C GLY A 149 -11.87 5.46 -11.71
N SER A 150 -12.66 5.43 -12.78
CA SER A 150 -12.84 6.53 -13.74
C SER A 150 -13.18 7.90 -13.13
N ARG A 151 -13.87 7.93 -11.97
CA ARG A 151 -14.19 9.17 -11.23
C ARG A 151 -12.97 9.84 -10.55
N LEU A 152 -11.82 9.18 -10.56
CA LEU A 152 -10.53 9.70 -10.05
C LEU A 152 -9.69 10.34 -11.16
N GLU A 153 -10.16 10.33 -12.40
CA GLU A 153 -9.51 10.98 -13.54
C GLU A 153 -8.02 10.61 -13.65
N ASN A 154 -7.16 11.60 -13.77
CA ASN A 154 -5.71 11.42 -13.92
C ASN A 154 -5.06 10.72 -12.72
N LEU A 155 -5.69 10.73 -11.53
CA LEU A 155 -5.12 10.07 -10.35
C LEU A 155 -5.05 8.55 -10.50
N SER A 156 -5.96 7.93 -11.27
CA SER A 156 -5.95 6.48 -11.52
C SER A 156 -5.23 6.08 -12.81
N GLU A 157 -4.67 7.03 -13.57
CA GLU A 157 -3.99 6.75 -14.84
C GLU A 157 -2.77 5.83 -14.64
N HIS A 158 -1.99 6.05 -13.61
CA HIS A 158 -0.74 5.31 -13.34
C HIS A 158 -0.85 4.28 -12.23
N ILE A 159 -1.96 4.25 -11.47
CA ILE A 159 -2.11 3.40 -10.29
C ILE A 159 -3.54 2.90 -10.13
N ASN A 160 -3.72 1.74 -9.49
CA ASN A 160 -5.05 1.30 -9.05
C ASN A 160 -5.57 2.21 -7.93
N LYS A 161 -6.87 2.52 -7.93
CA LYS A 161 -7.50 3.39 -6.91
C LYS A 161 -7.25 2.94 -5.47
N GLY A 162 -7.21 1.64 -5.22
CA GLY A 162 -6.94 1.07 -3.90
C GLY A 162 -5.50 1.28 -3.41
N LEU A 163 -4.60 1.66 -4.33
CA LEU A 163 -3.20 1.96 -4.02
C LEU A 163 -2.91 3.46 -3.89
N LEU A 164 -3.90 4.34 -4.06
CA LEU A 164 -3.68 5.77 -3.85
C LEU A 164 -3.09 6.03 -2.46
N PRO A 165 -2.02 6.86 -2.36
CA PRO A 165 -1.37 7.09 -1.07
C PRO A 165 -2.23 7.99 -0.16
N LEU A 166 -2.49 7.49 1.06
CA LEU A 166 -3.15 8.24 2.12
C LEU A 166 -2.43 7.94 3.43
N ASP A 167 -1.95 8.97 4.13
CA ASP A 167 -1.15 8.83 5.36
C ASP A 167 0.01 7.81 5.19
N ASN A 168 0.81 7.98 4.13
CA ASN A 168 1.94 7.11 3.76
C ASN A 168 1.60 5.64 3.50
N LYS A 169 0.33 5.26 3.46
CA LYS A 169 -0.16 3.91 3.17
C LYS A 169 -1.06 3.93 1.93
N ALA A 170 -1.22 2.79 1.27
CA ALA A 170 -2.27 2.65 0.28
C ALA A 170 -3.65 2.61 0.96
N VAL A 171 -4.67 3.10 0.29
CA VAL A 171 -6.06 3.10 0.77
C VAL A 171 -6.50 1.73 1.30
N ILE A 172 -6.19 0.65 0.57
CA ILE A 172 -6.55 -0.72 1.00
C ILE A 172 -5.86 -1.15 2.30
N THR A 173 -4.67 -0.61 2.60
CA THR A 173 -3.93 -0.92 3.84
C THR A 173 -4.71 -0.51 5.09
N HIS A 174 -5.48 0.58 5.04
CA HIS A 174 -6.29 1.02 6.17
C HIS A 174 -7.31 -0.04 6.60
N MET A 175 -7.90 -0.77 5.65
CA MET A 175 -8.82 -1.87 5.94
C MET A 175 -8.07 -3.14 6.35
N ILE A 176 -6.96 -3.46 5.68
CA ILE A 176 -6.13 -4.63 6.00
C ILE A 176 -5.59 -4.55 7.44
N ASP A 177 -5.14 -3.37 7.88
CA ASP A 177 -4.62 -3.16 9.23
C ASP A 177 -5.69 -3.39 10.33
N LYS A 178 -6.97 -3.10 10.05
CA LYS A 178 -8.11 -3.31 10.96
C LYS A 178 -8.61 -4.74 10.98
N THR A 179 -8.23 -5.54 9.99
CA THR A 179 -8.70 -6.92 9.86
C THR A 179 -7.93 -7.85 10.79
N PRO A 180 -8.60 -8.71 11.59
CA PRO A 180 -7.94 -9.69 12.44
C PRO A 180 -6.92 -10.53 11.66
N LYS A 181 -5.79 -10.86 12.29
CA LYS A 181 -4.68 -11.57 11.61
C LYS A 181 -5.06 -12.95 11.11
N GLU A 182 -5.97 -13.61 11.78
CA GLU A 182 -6.49 -14.93 11.43
C GLU A 182 -7.39 -14.96 10.18
N TYR A 183 -7.90 -13.80 9.73
CA TYR A 183 -8.72 -13.74 8.52
C TYR A 183 -7.84 -13.93 7.28
N GLU A 184 -8.33 -14.70 6.33
CA GLU A 184 -7.78 -14.73 4.98
C GLU A 184 -8.25 -13.50 4.22
N ILE A 185 -7.38 -12.90 3.40
CA ILE A 185 -7.71 -11.72 2.62
C ILE A 185 -7.84 -12.13 1.15
N VAL A 186 -9.06 -12.04 0.63
CA VAL A 186 -9.36 -12.30 -0.78
C VAL A 186 -9.37 -10.97 -1.52
N VAL A 187 -8.55 -10.82 -2.54
CA VAL A 187 -8.42 -9.58 -3.31
C VAL A 187 -8.84 -9.83 -4.76
N ALA A 188 -9.91 -9.17 -5.19
CA ALA A 188 -10.35 -9.20 -6.58
C ALA A 188 -9.49 -8.26 -7.42
N LEU A 189 -8.66 -8.81 -8.29
CA LEU A 189 -7.71 -8.09 -9.15
C LEU A 189 -8.32 -7.83 -10.53
N GLY A 190 -8.09 -6.65 -11.09
CA GLY A 190 -8.48 -6.28 -12.45
C GLY A 190 -7.55 -5.20 -12.98
N TYR A 191 -8.02 -3.97 -13.11
CA TYR A 191 -7.21 -2.84 -13.56
C TYR A 191 -5.95 -2.68 -12.72
N LYS A 192 -4.77 -2.81 -13.37
CA LYS A 192 -3.46 -2.79 -12.71
C LYS A 192 -3.33 -3.79 -11.54
N GLY A 193 -3.96 -4.95 -11.67
CA GLY A 193 -4.04 -5.96 -10.62
C GLY A 193 -2.66 -6.44 -10.13
N ASN A 194 -1.66 -6.56 -11.02
CA ASN A 194 -0.30 -6.95 -10.61
C ASN A 194 0.33 -5.95 -9.62
N MET A 195 0.09 -4.65 -9.78
CA MET A 195 0.58 -3.64 -8.83
C MET A 195 -0.07 -3.82 -7.46
N VAL A 196 -1.37 -4.16 -7.42
CA VAL A 196 -2.10 -4.44 -6.18
C VAL A 196 -1.52 -5.69 -5.49
N ARG A 197 -1.31 -6.77 -6.24
CA ARG A 197 -0.70 -8.01 -5.73
C ARG A 197 0.66 -7.74 -5.11
N GLU A 198 1.58 -7.16 -5.88
CA GLU A 198 2.95 -6.90 -5.45
C GLU A 198 3.01 -5.95 -4.25
N TYR A 199 2.13 -4.93 -4.21
CA TYR A 199 2.01 -4.06 -3.04
C TYR A 199 1.55 -4.82 -1.80
N CYS A 200 0.49 -5.64 -1.90
CA CYS A 200 -0.01 -6.42 -0.77
C CYS A 200 1.05 -7.37 -0.20
N GLU A 201 1.79 -8.05 -1.07
CA GLU A 201 2.87 -8.97 -0.68
C GLU A 201 4.02 -8.22 0.01
N ALA A 202 4.43 -7.06 -0.51
CA ALA A 202 5.48 -6.23 0.06
C ALA A 202 5.06 -5.55 1.37
N ALA A 203 3.83 -5.03 1.44
CA ALA A 203 3.33 -4.27 2.60
C ALA A 203 2.92 -5.15 3.78
N HIS A 204 2.44 -6.36 3.49
CA HIS A 204 1.83 -7.24 4.47
C HIS A 204 2.31 -8.69 4.34
N PRO A 205 3.63 -8.96 4.43
CA PRO A 205 4.17 -10.32 4.26
C PRO A 205 3.69 -11.31 5.33
N ASP A 206 3.14 -10.80 6.44
CA ASP A 206 2.57 -11.57 7.55
C ASP A 206 1.08 -11.92 7.36
N ARG A 207 0.47 -11.62 6.19
CA ARG A 207 -0.95 -11.87 5.90
C ARG A 207 -1.12 -12.99 4.88
N ASN A 208 -2.24 -13.70 4.99
CA ASN A 208 -2.61 -14.74 4.03
C ASN A 208 -3.53 -14.15 2.95
N PHE A 209 -3.01 -14.00 1.74
CA PHE A 209 -3.74 -13.46 0.60
C PHE A 209 -4.18 -14.56 -0.37
N LYS A 210 -5.41 -14.39 -0.90
CA LYS A 210 -5.91 -15.05 -2.11
C LYS A 210 -6.18 -13.99 -3.15
N PHE A 211 -5.45 -14.02 -4.25
CA PHE A 211 -5.64 -13.11 -5.36
C PHE A 211 -6.48 -13.77 -6.43
N VAL A 212 -7.59 -13.13 -6.80
CA VAL A 212 -8.56 -13.63 -7.79
C VAL A 212 -8.58 -12.68 -8.97
N GLU A 213 -8.18 -13.18 -10.12
CA GLU A 213 -8.23 -12.40 -11.37
C GLU A 213 -9.67 -12.24 -11.84
N VAL A 214 -10.08 -10.99 -12.03
CA VAL A 214 -11.37 -10.64 -12.64
C VAL A 214 -11.13 -10.42 -14.12
N ASP A 215 -11.57 -11.35 -14.92
CA ASP A 215 -11.32 -11.41 -16.38
C ASP A 215 -11.98 -10.24 -17.14
N LYS A 216 -13.10 -9.71 -16.62
CA LYS A 216 -13.83 -8.59 -17.21
C LYS A 216 -14.13 -7.53 -16.17
N TYR A 217 -13.44 -6.39 -16.22
CA TYR A 217 -13.59 -5.28 -15.28
C TYR A 217 -13.99 -3.95 -15.95
N GLU A 218 -14.23 -3.96 -17.28
CA GLU A 218 -14.63 -2.79 -18.07
C GLU A 218 -15.74 -3.18 -19.06
N GLY A 219 -16.68 -2.25 -19.29
CA GLY A 219 -17.78 -2.38 -20.23
C GLY A 219 -19.05 -2.96 -19.61
N GLU A 220 -20.04 -3.29 -20.49
CA GLU A 220 -21.33 -3.80 -20.08
C GLU A 220 -21.23 -5.18 -19.41
N GLY A 221 -22.02 -5.40 -18.36
CA GLY A 221 -22.03 -6.63 -17.57
C GLY A 221 -20.86 -6.73 -16.57
N THR A 222 -20.12 -5.65 -16.33
CA THR A 222 -19.11 -5.56 -15.27
C THR A 222 -19.68 -4.86 -14.04
N GLY A 223 -18.91 -4.82 -12.96
CA GLY A 223 -19.29 -4.11 -11.73
C GLY A 223 -18.92 -4.87 -10.48
N PRO A 224 -19.21 -4.31 -9.31
CA PRO A 224 -18.88 -4.94 -8.04
C PRO A 224 -19.49 -6.33 -7.85
N ALA A 225 -20.73 -6.57 -8.31
CA ALA A 225 -21.39 -7.87 -8.25
C ALA A 225 -20.66 -8.93 -9.08
N TYR A 226 -20.20 -8.58 -10.27
CA TYR A 226 -19.38 -9.46 -11.10
C TYR A 226 -18.05 -9.79 -10.42
N SER A 227 -17.37 -8.77 -9.89
CA SER A 227 -16.07 -8.92 -9.25
C SER A 227 -16.13 -9.82 -8.01
N ILE A 228 -17.14 -9.64 -7.13
CA ILE A 228 -17.27 -10.48 -5.95
C ILE A 228 -17.67 -11.91 -6.32
N ASN A 229 -18.45 -12.09 -7.40
CA ASN A 229 -18.84 -13.43 -7.87
C ASN A 229 -17.63 -14.25 -8.37
N GLN A 230 -16.60 -13.61 -8.93
CA GLN A 230 -15.34 -14.31 -9.25
C GLN A 230 -14.64 -14.84 -7.99
N CYS A 231 -14.86 -14.19 -6.84
CA CYS A 231 -14.29 -14.61 -5.56
C CYS A 231 -15.11 -15.68 -4.84
N LYS A 232 -16.27 -16.10 -5.39
CA LYS A 232 -17.26 -16.99 -4.76
C LYS A 232 -16.65 -18.26 -4.19
N GLU A 233 -15.72 -18.91 -4.89
CA GLU A 233 -15.06 -20.15 -4.46
C GLU A 233 -14.34 -19.98 -3.10
N TYR A 234 -13.70 -18.84 -2.89
CA TYR A 234 -12.93 -18.54 -1.67
C TYR A 234 -13.78 -17.95 -0.53
N LEU A 235 -15.05 -17.63 -0.81
CA LEU A 235 -15.98 -16.98 0.11
C LEU A 235 -17.18 -17.88 0.50
N GLN A 236 -17.01 -19.21 0.46
CA GLN A 236 -18.01 -20.18 0.95
C GLN A 236 -17.90 -20.35 2.48
N ARG A 237 -17.99 -19.22 3.19
CA ARG A 237 -17.79 -19.07 4.64
C ARG A 237 -18.24 -17.67 5.06
N PRO A 238 -18.42 -17.37 6.35
CA PRO A 238 -18.63 -16.00 6.79
C PRO A 238 -17.49 -15.08 6.36
N PHE A 239 -17.83 -13.92 5.79
CA PHE A 239 -16.85 -12.96 5.30
C PHE A 239 -17.31 -11.50 5.45
N ILE A 240 -16.35 -10.59 5.45
CA ILE A 240 -16.59 -9.16 5.24
C ILE A 240 -16.15 -8.84 3.82
N TRP A 241 -16.88 -7.98 3.13
CA TRP A 241 -16.41 -7.41 1.88
C TRP A 241 -16.41 -5.90 1.93
N THR A 242 -15.50 -5.30 1.17
CA THR A 242 -15.36 -3.86 1.04
C THR A 242 -14.94 -3.46 -0.37
N THR A 243 -15.29 -2.24 -0.77
CA THR A 243 -14.73 -1.61 -1.95
C THR A 243 -13.36 -1.02 -1.65
N ALA A 244 -12.53 -0.84 -2.68
CA ALA A 244 -11.15 -0.33 -2.55
C ALA A 244 -11.05 1.16 -2.20
N ASP A 245 -12.17 1.87 -2.17
CA ASP A 245 -12.29 3.33 -1.91
C ASP A 245 -13.01 3.67 -0.60
N THR A 246 -13.27 2.66 0.24
CA THR A 246 -13.91 2.81 1.55
C THR A 246 -12.88 2.82 2.67
N ILE A 247 -12.88 3.87 3.47
CA ILE A 247 -12.05 4.01 4.68
C ILE A 247 -12.98 4.23 5.87
N ILE A 248 -12.72 3.53 6.96
CA ILE A 248 -13.38 3.73 8.25
C ILE A 248 -12.35 4.06 9.32
N LEU A 249 -12.70 4.90 10.30
CA LEU A 249 -11.84 5.16 11.46
C LEU A 249 -12.10 4.19 12.61
N ASP A 250 -13.32 3.69 12.72
CA ASP A 250 -13.73 2.73 13.74
C ASP A 250 -13.02 1.37 13.56
N GLU A 251 -13.05 0.56 14.63
CA GLU A 251 -12.62 -0.82 14.60
C GLU A 251 -13.60 -1.68 13.76
N LEU A 252 -13.05 -2.67 13.06
CA LEU A 252 -13.85 -3.60 12.26
C LEU A 252 -14.57 -4.59 13.19
N PRO A 253 -15.92 -4.64 13.18
CA PRO A 253 -16.67 -5.55 14.03
C PRO A 253 -16.42 -7.02 13.66
N LYS A 254 -16.56 -7.91 14.64
CA LYS A 254 -16.52 -9.36 14.39
C LYS A 254 -17.69 -9.80 13.51
N ILE A 255 -17.51 -10.91 12.81
CA ILE A 255 -18.56 -11.55 12.03
C ILE A 255 -19.35 -12.48 12.97
N ASP A 256 -20.37 -11.94 13.61
CA ASP A 256 -21.31 -12.67 14.46
C ASP A 256 -22.74 -12.62 13.94
N THR A 257 -23.01 -11.77 12.97
CA THR A 257 -24.29 -11.59 12.29
C THR A 257 -24.07 -10.89 10.93
N ASN A 258 -25.09 -10.84 10.10
CA ASN A 258 -25.06 -9.97 8.92
C ASN A 258 -25.19 -8.51 9.35
N TRP A 259 -24.37 -7.64 8.78
CA TRP A 259 -24.54 -6.20 8.96
C TRP A 259 -24.09 -5.41 7.74
N LEU A 260 -24.75 -4.28 7.54
CA LEU A 260 -24.38 -3.29 6.53
C LEU A 260 -23.76 -2.06 7.20
N GLY A 261 -22.62 -1.62 6.68
CA GLY A 261 -22.00 -0.36 7.09
C GLY A 261 -22.79 0.82 6.53
N VAL A 262 -23.15 1.77 7.40
CA VAL A 262 -23.99 2.90 7.03
C VAL A 262 -23.41 4.23 7.52
N TYR A 263 -23.71 5.30 6.77
CA TYR A 263 -23.38 6.67 7.13
C TYR A 263 -24.51 7.62 6.73
N PRO A 264 -24.83 8.68 7.50
CA PRO A 264 -25.87 9.65 7.13
C PRO A 264 -25.54 10.32 5.81
N THR A 265 -26.55 10.47 4.94
CA THR A 265 -26.40 11.16 3.67
C THR A 265 -27.54 12.13 3.40
N GLY A 266 -27.25 13.27 2.76
CA GLY A 266 -28.21 14.21 2.22
C GLY A 266 -28.41 14.09 0.69
N ILE A 267 -27.71 13.13 0.04
CA ILE A 267 -27.70 12.94 -1.42
C ILE A 267 -27.93 11.46 -1.77
N PRO A 268 -29.15 10.95 -1.51
CA PRO A 268 -29.46 9.52 -1.66
C PRO A 268 -29.30 8.99 -3.09
N GLU A 269 -29.37 9.86 -4.10
CA GLU A 269 -29.19 9.51 -5.51
C GLU A 269 -27.76 9.09 -5.87
N LEU A 270 -26.77 9.36 -5.02
CA LEU A 270 -25.38 8.94 -5.25
C LEU A 270 -25.04 7.58 -4.68
N TYR A 271 -25.84 7.09 -3.73
CA TYR A 271 -25.55 5.87 -2.97
C TYR A 271 -26.71 4.88 -2.99
N ALA A 272 -26.42 3.61 -2.77
CA ALA A 272 -27.43 2.73 -2.23
C ALA A 272 -27.77 3.19 -0.80
N THR A 273 -29.05 3.25 -0.44
CA THR A 273 -29.52 3.77 0.84
C THR A 273 -30.32 2.75 1.62
N VAL A 274 -30.28 2.84 2.94
CA VAL A 274 -30.79 1.84 3.87
C VAL A 274 -31.83 2.47 4.78
N ASP A 275 -32.99 1.81 4.88
CA ASP A 275 -34.00 2.08 5.89
C ASP A 275 -33.69 1.29 7.16
N ILE A 276 -33.77 1.95 8.30
CA ILE A 276 -33.30 1.41 9.58
C ILE A 276 -34.37 1.59 10.64
N ASP A 277 -34.77 0.48 11.27
CA ASP A 277 -35.60 0.51 12.49
C ASP A 277 -34.88 -0.25 13.61
N ASN A 278 -34.68 0.38 14.76
CA ASN A 278 -34.04 -0.20 15.95
C ASN A 278 -32.71 -0.94 15.64
N ASN A 279 -31.85 -0.32 14.84
CA ASN A 279 -30.59 -0.88 14.33
C ASN A 279 -30.73 -2.11 13.40
N ASN A 280 -31.94 -2.47 13.00
CA ASN A 280 -32.15 -3.48 11.98
C ASN A 280 -32.35 -2.80 10.63
N VAL A 281 -31.82 -3.42 9.58
CA VAL A 281 -32.10 -3.05 8.21
C VAL A 281 -33.49 -3.53 7.86
N VAL A 282 -34.34 -2.63 7.36
CA VAL A 282 -35.71 -2.91 6.95
C VAL A 282 -35.82 -3.06 5.43
N SER A 283 -35.20 -2.16 4.70
CA SER A 283 -35.18 -2.20 3.23
C SER A 283 -34.03 -1.38 2.65
N LEU A 284 -33.76 -1.56 1.37
CA LEU A 284 -32.74 -0.82 0.63
C LEU A 284 -33.30 -0.24 -0.67
N LYS A 285 -32.74 0.89 -1.09
CA LYS A 285 -32.95 1.51 -2.41
C LYS A 285 -31.61 1.83 -3.04
N ASN A 286 -31.46 1.61 -4.34
CA ASN A 286 -30.21 1.88 -5.03
C ASN A 286 -30.30 3.17 -5.84
N LYS A 287 -29.51 4.18 -5.46
CA LYS A 287 -29.33 5.46 -6.18
C LYS A 287 -30.65 6.11 -6.56
N ASP A 288 -31.58 6.17 -5.62
CA ASP A 288 -32.93 6.73 -5.79
C ASP A 288 -33.01 8.12 -5.13
N LYS A 289 -33.53 9.12 -5.86
CA LYS A 289 -33.79 10.48 -5.31
C LYS A 289 -34.75 10.47 -4.12
N GLN A 290 -35.61 9.48 -4.04
CA GLN A 290 -36.51 9.22 -2.91
C GLN A 290 -35.94 8.14 -1.97
N GLY A 291 -34.60 8.02 -1.93
CA GLY A 291 -33.90 7.10 -1.07
C GLY A 291 -33.99 7.47 0.41
N TYR A 292 -33.35 6.66 1.24
CA TYR A 292 -33.30 6.84 2.69
C TYR A 292 -32.14 7.76 3.11
N ASN A 293 -32.10 8.17 4.38
CA ASN A 293 -31.11 9.10 4.90
C ASN A 293 -29.78 8.44 5.32
N ASN A 294 -29.62 7.14 5.11
CA ASN A 294 -28.41 6.42 5.43
C ASN A 294 -27.82 5.79 4.18
N ALA A 295 -26.66 6.24 3.74
CA ALA A 295 -25.90 5.63 2.67
C ALA A 295 -25.33 4.28 3.13
N PHE A 296 -25.40 3.28 2.26
CA PHE A 296 -24.60 2.06 2.37
C PHE A 296 -23.18 2.35 1.87
N ILE A 297 -22.20 2.17 2.73
CA ILE A 297 -20.82 2.63 2.51
C ILE A 297 -19.94 1.63 1.73
N GLY A 298 -20.50 0.58 1.17
CA GLY A 298 -19.72 -0.44 0.46
C GLY A 298 -18.85 -1.31 1.40
N LEU A 299 -19.31 -1.51 2.63
CA LEU A 299 -18.71 -2.38 3.64
C LEU A 299 -19.80 -3.20 4.32
N ALA A 300 -19.70 -4.52 4.30
CA ALA A 300 -20.70 -5.38 4.90
C ALA A 300 -20.11 -6.68 5.45
N SER A 301 -20.73 -7.21 6.48
CA SER A 301 -20.52 -8.58 6.97
C SER A 301 -21.59 -9.50 6.40
N VAL A 302 -21.16 -10.61 5.89
CA VAL A 302 -22.00 -11.70 5.36
C VAL A 302 -21.78 -12.92 6.24
N TYR A 303 -22.70 -13.12 7.18
CA TYR A 303 -22.75 -14.30 8.04
C TYR A 303 -23.49 -15.45 7.33
N ASP A 304 -24.66 -15.15 6.77
CA ASP A 304 -25.48 -16.08 5.99
C ASP A 304 -25.00 -16.09 4.52
N TYR A 305 -23.79 -16.60 4.29
CA TYR A 305 -23.15 -16.52 2.96
C TYR A 305 -23.89 -17.31 1.88
N GLU A 306 -24.55 -18.44 2.20
CA GLU A 306 -25.36 -19.16 1.23
C GLU A 306 -26.55 -18.31 0.75
N THR A 307 -27.23 -17.62 1.68
CA THR A 307 -28.32 -16.69 1.33
C THR A 307 -27.79 -15.55 0.46
N PHE A 308 -26.66 -14.97 0.81
CA PHE A 308 -26.02 -13.92 0.02
C PHE A 308 -25.77 -14.38 -1.43
N TRP A 309 -25.20 -15.56 -1.62
CA TRP A 309 -24.92 -16.08 -2.97
C TRP A 309 -26.17 -16.44 -3.76
N ASN A 310 -27.24 -16.84 -3.10
CA ASN A 310 -28.52 -17.14 -3.73
C ASN A 310 -29.28 -15.87 -4.16
N GLU A 311 -29.12 -14.78 -3.40
CA GLU A 311 -29.80 -13.50 -3.65
C GLU A 311 -29.01 -12.55 -4.57
N LEU A 312 -27.71 -12.78 -4.75
CA LEU A 312 -26.85 -11.92 -5.58
C LEU A 312 -27.25 -12.01 -7.05
N ASP A 313 -27.80 -10.93 -7.59
CA ASP A 313 -28.01 -10.76 -9.03
C ASP A 313 -26.76 -10.14 -9.68
N VAL A 314 -25.94 -11.00 -10.26
CA VAL A 314 -24.70 -10.59 -10.96
C VAL A 314 -25.01 -9.70 -12.17
N SER A 315 -26.17 -9.89 -12.82
CA SER A 315 -26.55 -9.14 -14.00
C SER A 315 -26.89 -7.67 -13.70
N SER A 316 -27.24 -7.37 -12.44
CA SER A 316 -27.49 -5.99 -11.99
C SER A 316 -26.22 -5.13 -11.94
N GLY A 317 -25.04 -5.77 -11.90
CA GLY A 317 -23.74 -5.11 -11.70
C GLY A 317 -23.48 -4.64 -10.25
N GLU A 318 -24.50 -4.60 -9.38
CA GLU A 318 -24.43 -4.00 -8.04
C GLU A 318 -24.61 -5.06 -6.95
N ILE A 319 -23.72 -5.11 -5.95
CA ILE A 319 -23.81 -6.08 -4.84
C ILE A 319 -25.04 -5.83 -3.96
N VAL A 320 -25.54 -4.61 -3.92
CA VAL A 320 -26.74 -4.29 -3.13
C VAL A 320 -27.94 -5.18 -3.49
N SER A 321 -27.97 -5.76 -4.69
CA SER A 321 -28.99 -6.71 -5.11
C SER A 321 -29.13 -7.91 -4.16
N ALA A 322 -28.01 -8.36 -3.58
CA ALA A 322 -28.01 -9.44 -2.61
C ALA A 322 -28.82 -9.14 -1.33
N TYR A 323 -29.06 -7.88 -1.02
CA TYR A 323 -29.67 -7.46 0.23
C TYR A 323 -31.11 -6.94 0.10
N TYR A 324 -31.71 -6.98 -1.09
CA TYR A 324 -33.12 -6.50 -1.27
C TYR A 324 -34.14 -7.34 -0.50
N ASN A 325 -33.89 -8.63 -0.36
CA ASN A 325 -34.78 -9.54 0.38
C ASN A 325 -34.26 -9.76 1.81
N VAL A 326 -34.30 -8.68 2.63
CA VAL A 326 -33.78 -8.69 4.02
C VAL A 326 -34.33 -9.85 4.85
N ASP A 327 -35.61 -10.19 4.67
CA ASP A 327 -36.33 -11.23 5.43
C ASP A 327 -35.78 -12.66 5.21
N LYS A 328 -34.98 -12.87 4.18
CA LYS A 328 -34.33 -14.16 3.93
C LYS A 328 -33.11 -14.40 4.81
N TYR A 329 -32.57 -13.36 5.43
CA TYR A 329 -31.43 -13.46 6.32
C TYR A 329 -31.87 -13.71 7.74
N SER A 330 -31.08 -14.47 8.50
CA SER A 330 -31.35 -14.73 9.93
C SER A 330 -31.44 -13.43 10.75
N SER A 331 -30.67 -12.43 10.38
CA SER A 331 -30.65 -11.09 10.96
C SER A 331 -29.85 -10.16 10.03
N MET A 332 -30.25 -8.89 9.93
CA MET A 332 -29.52 -7.87 9.19
C MET A 332 -29.44 -6.61 10.02
N LYS A 333 -28.25 -6.25 10.49
CA LYS A 333 -28.02 -5.07 11.33
C LYS A 333 -27.48 -3.91 10.50
N ALA A 334 -27.81 -2.68 10.89
CA ALA A 334 -27.12 -1.49 10.40
C ALA A 334 -26.01 -1.10 11.41
N LYS A 335 -24.79 -0.96 10.93
CA LYS A 335 -23.64 -0.51 11.74
C LYS A 335 -23.15 0.84 11.21
N ARG A 336 -23.19 1.86 12.04
CA ARG A 336 -22.68 3.20 11.68
C ARG A 336 -21.17 3.24 11.89
N PHE A 337 -20.47 3.84 10.90
CA PHE A 337 -19.03 4.06 10.93
C PHE A 337 -18.71 5.54 10.70
N ASP A 338 -17.58 5.99 11.23
CA ASP A 338 -16.93 7.22 10.78
C ASP A 338 -16.20 6.91 9.47
N TRP A 339 -16.84 7.30 8.37
CA TRP A 339 -16.53 6.86 7.02
C TRP A 339 -16.04 7.97 6.12
N TYR A 340 -15.06 7.65 5.28
CA TYR A 340 -14.53 8.50 4.22
C TYR A 340 -14.56 7.75 2.88
N ASP A 341 -15.29 8.31 1.93
CA ASP A 341 -15.29 7.88 0.53
C ASP A 341 -14.10 8.55 -0.18
N VAL A 342 -13.21 7.77 -0.79
CA VAL A 342 -12.09 8.28 -1.60
C VAL A 342 -12.24 7.95 -3.08
N GLY A 343 -13.45 7.68 -3.55
CA GLY A 343 -13.76 7.27 -4.92
C GLY A 343 -13.85 8.41 -5.94
N THR A 344 -13.69 9.68 -5.53
CA THR A 344 -13.65 10.86 -6.42
C THR A 344 -12.46 11.74 -6.08
N VAL A 345 -12.03 12.59 -7.04
CA VAL A 345 -10.89 13.52 -6.83
C VAL A 345 -11.13 14.42 -5.61
N ASP A 346 -12.30 15.06 -5.51
CA ASP A 346 -12.64 15.98 -4.42
C ASP A 346 -12.62 15.28 -3.04
N ASN A 347 -13.19 14.08 -2.96
CA ASN A 347 -13.25 13.32 -1.73
C ASN A 347 -11.87 12.82 -1.32
N TYR A 348 -11.06 12.37 -2.28
CA TYR A 348 -9.67 11.98 -2.02
C TYR A 348 -8.84 13.16 -1.48
N ILE A 349 -8.97 14.37 -2.08
CA ILE A 349 -8.28 15.57 -1.60
C ILE A 349 -8.72 15.92 -0.18
N LYS A 350 -10.03 15.85 0.12
CA LYS A 350 -10.55 16.07 1.49
C LYS A 350 -9.97 15.07 2.48
N ALA A 351 -9.99 13.79 2.14
CA ALA A 351 -9.39 12.73 2.98
C ALA A 351 -7.90 12.99 3.19
N LYS A 352 -7.13 13.28 2.14
CA LYS A 352 -5.70 13.58 2.22
C LYS A 352 -5.39 14.76 3.16
N ASN A 353 -6.27 15.77 3.23
CA ASN A 353 -6.10 16.89 4.14
C ASN A 353 -6.38 16.53 5.61
N LEU A 354 -7.27 15.57 5.88
CA LEU A 354 -7.59 15.09 7.23
C LEU A 354 -6.51 14.14 7.77
N PHE A 355 -5.96 13.30 6.90
CA PHE A 355 -4.93 12.30 7.24
C PHE A 355 -3.50 12.86 7.12
N LYS A 356 -3.32 14.19 7.12
CA LYS A 356 -1.99 14.81 7.10
C LYS A 356 -1.23 14.45 8.37
N ASP A 357 -0.29 13.53 8.24
CA ASP A 357 0.79 13.41 9.20
C ASP A 357 1.83 14.50 8.92
N SER A 358 2.17 15.29 9.94
CA SER A 358 2.95 16.51 9.83
C SER A 358 4.44 16.28 9.49
N LYS A 359 4.88 15.05 9.24
CA LYS A 359 6.31 14.76 9.18
C LYS A 359 6.83 14.06 7.94
N VAL A 360 6.04 13.63 6.95
CA VAL A 360 6.70 12.71 6.03
C VAL A 360 6.15 12.68 4.60
N TYR A 361 7.05 12.72 3.66
CA TYR A 361 7.26 11.90 2.45
C TYR A 361 6.16 11.81 1.38
N SER A 362 5.04 12.48 1.48
CA SER A 362 4.12 12.60 0.36
C SER A 362 4.59 13.68 -0.61
N ILE A 363 5.76 13.48 -1.22
CA ILE A 363 6.07 14.20 -2.45
C ILE A 363 5.43 13.34 -3.55
N PRO A 364 4.38 13.83 -4.22
CA PRO A 364 3.98 13.23 -5.48
C PRO A 364 5.19 13.42 -6.41
N LYS A 365 5.97 12.37 -6.59
CA LYS A 365 6.96 12.37 -7.66
C LYS A 365 6.16 12.35 -8.96
N THR A 366 6.51 13.21 -9.88
CA THR A 366 5.92 13.29 -11.20
C THR A 366 5.98 11.91 -11.87
N ASN A 367 4.88 11.52 -12.53
CA ASN A 367 4.80 10.43 -13.47
C ASN A 367 4.89 8.99 -12.93
N GLY A 368 3.95 8.62 -12.05
CA GLY A 368 3.68 7.20 -11.79
C GLY A 368 4.57 6.53 -10.77
N GLU A 369 5.33 7.28 -9.96
CA GLU A 369 6.06 6.79 -8.80
C GLU A 369 5.29 7.07 -7.50
N PHE A 370 5.20 6.06 -6.63
CA PHE A 370 4.50 6.12 -5.36
C PHE A 370 5.36 5.54 -4.25
N LEU A 371 5.33 6.18 -3.09
CA LEU A 371 6.10 5.82 -1.91
C LEU A 371 5.16 5.52 -0.75
N TYR A 372 5.46 4.44 -0.01
CA TYR A 372 4.68 4.05 1.16
C TYR A 372 5.61 3.67 2.31
N LYS A 373 5.12 3.91 3.54
CA LYS A 373 5.72 3.42 4.77
C LYS A 373 4.66 2.59 5.51
N VAL A 374 4.81 1.28 5.49
CA VAL A 374 3.87 0.37 6.13
C VAL A 374 4.60 -0.42 7.20
N LYS A 375 4.27 -0.19 8.48
CA LYS A 375 4.99 -0.75 9.64
C LYS A 375 6.50 -0.42 9.56
N HIS A 376 7.33 -1.44 9.33
CA HIS A 376 8.79 -1.30 9.19
C HIS A 376 9.26 -1.33 7.74
N ASN A 377 8.37 -1.41 6.77
CA ASN A 377 8.71 -1.47 5.35
C ASN A 377 8.56 -0.11 4.68
N PHE A 378 9.60 0.28 3.94
CA PHE A 378 9.53 1.31 2.92
C PHE A 378 9.29 0.64 1.57
N ILE A 379 8.28 1.11 0.84
CA ILE A 379 7.84 0.49 -0.41
C ILE A 379 7.85 1.54 -1.50
N LYS A 380 8.52 1.23 -2.59
CA LYS A 380 8.48 2.03 -3.82
C LYS A 380 7.73 1.26 -4.89
N LEU A 381 6.77 1.94 -5.51
CA LEU A 381 5.91 1.41 -6.56
C LEU A 381 5.98 2.32 -7.77
N SER A 382 6.07 1.74 -8.97
CA SER A 382 5.98 2.48 -10.23
C SER A 382 5.21 1.70 -11.28
N SER A 383 4.49 2.44 -12.14
CA SER A 383 3.89 1.89 -13.35
C SER A 383 4.94 1.52 -14.41
N ASP A 384 6.12 2.13 -14.35
CA ASP A 384 7.27 1.82 -15.20
C ASP A 384 8.06 0.62 -14.64
N LYS A 385 7.91 -0.52 -15.29
CA LYS A 385 8.56 -1.77 -14.89
C LYS A 385 10.07 -1.75 -15.11
N ASP A 386 10.53 -1.10 -16.16
CA ASP A 386 11.97 -1.03 -16.46
C ASP A 386 12.68 -0.15 -15.43
N PHE A 387 12.03 0.93 -15.01
CA PHE A 387 12.49 1.76 -13.89
C PHE A 387 12.70 0.94 -12.60
N ILE A 388 11.71 0.14 -12.19
CA ILE A 388 11.81 -0.71 -10.99
C ILE A 388 12.89 -1.77 -11.16
N LYS A 389 12.89 -2.50 -12.29
CA LYS A 389 13.87 -3.54 -12.59
C LYS A 389 15.31 -3.03 -12.56
N ASN A 390 15.54 -1.86 -13.17
CA ASN A 390 16.87 -1.26 -13.20
C ASN A 390 17.31 -0.80 -11.81
N ARG A 391 16.40 -0.23 -10.99
CA ARG A 391 16.71 0.10 -9.59
C ARG A 391 17.05 -1.12 -8.74
N ILE A 392 16.30 -2.21 -8.88
CA ILE A 392 16.60 -3.49 -8.20
C ILE A 392 17.99 -3.99 -8.63
N LYS A 393 18.29 -4.00 -9.94
CA LYS A 393 19.58 -4.44 -10.44
C LYS A 393 20.75 -3.60 -9.90
N ARG A 394 20.53 -2.30 -9.68
CA ARG A 394 21.56 -1.39 -9.14
C ARG A 394 21.96 -1.74 -7.70
N THR A 395 21.14 -2.47 -6.93
CA THR A 395 21.52 -2.90 -5.59
C THR A 395 22.70 -3.88 -5.60
N ASP A 396 22.88 -4.64 -6.69
CA ASP A 396 24.04 -5.53 -6.86
C ASP A 396 25.35 -4.72 -6.96
N ASP A 397 25.33 -3.57 -7.64
CA ASP A 397 26.49 -2.68 -7.78
C ASP A 397 26.78 -1.90 -6.49
N LEU A 398 25.72 -1.43 -5.80
CA LEU A 398 25.80 -0.58 -4.62
C LEU A 398 26.05 -1.38 -3.32
N GLY A 399 25.63 -2.64 -3.26
CA GLY A 399 25.88 -3.55 -2.15
C GLY A 399 25.38 -3.01 -0.80
N GLU A 400 26.23 -3.01 0.21
CA GLU A 400 25.91 -2.60 1.58
C GLU A 400 25.64 -1.09 1.75
N LEU A 401 25.89 -0.28 0.73
CA LEU A 401 25.62 1.16 0.76
C LEU A 401 24.13 1.49 0.72
N VAL A 402 23.31 0.56 0.26
CA VAL A 402 21.85 0.70 0.18
C VAL A 402 21.17 -0.35 1.04
N PRO A 403 19.95 -0.10 1.52
CA PRO A 403 19.22 -1.11 2.29
C PRO A 403 18.99 -2.39 1.49
N THR A 404 19.12 -3.54 2.15
CA THR A 404 18.82 -4.84 1.54
C THR A 404 17.32 -4.92 1.21
N LEU A 405 17.01 -5.30 -0.02
CA LEU A 405 15.62 -5.48 -0.44
C LEU A 405 15.02 -6.72 0.22
N ASN A 406 13.86 -6.55 0.84
CA ASN A 406 13.06 -7.65 1.39
C ASN A 406 11.91 -8.06 0.45
N TYR A 407 11.63 -7.27 -0.59
CA TYR A 407 10.74 -7.60 -1.68
C TYR A 407 11.23 -7.02 -3.02
N SER A 408 11.10 -7.80 -4.09
CA SER A 408 11.51 -7.42 -5.46
C SER A 408 10.50 -7.97 -6.46
N GLY A 409 9.67 -7.08 -7.03
CA GLY A 409 8.66 -7.37 -8.04
C GLY A 409 8.94 -6.68 -9.37
N ASN A 410 7.94 -6.65 -10.26
CA ASN A 410 8.04 -5.92 -11.53
C ASN A 410 7.70 -4.43 -11.38
N ASN A 411 6.74 -4.13 -10.50
CA ASN A 411 6.25 -2.78 -10.26
C ASN A 411 6.62 -2.25 -8.87
N VAL A 412 7.13 -3.10 -7.98
CA VAL A 412 7.36 -2.80 -6.56
C VAL A 412 8.70 -3.35 -6.11
N TYR A 413 9.42 -2.56 -5.32
CA TYR A 413 10.44 -3.09 -4.42
C TYR A 413 10.25 -2.52 -3.02
N ALA A 414 10.71 -3.26 -2.01
CA ALA A 414 10.66 -2.83 -0.63
C ALA A 414 11.92 -3.21 0.13
N TYR A 415 12.20 -2.42 1.17
CA TYR A 415 13.26 -2.66 2.14
C TYR A 415 12.80 -2.26 3.54
N GLU A 416 13.49 -2.77 4.55
CA GLU A 416 13.22 -2.38 5.93
C GLU A 416 13.58 -0.91 6.15
N TRP A 417 12.71 -0.20 6.86
CA TRP A 417 12.94 1.21 7.21
C TRP A 417 14.27 1.38 7.93
N VAL A 418 15.13 2.22 7.38
CA VAL A 418 16.41 2.55 7.98
C VAL A 418 16.17 3.52 9.13
N ASN A 419 16.56 3.09 10.34
CA ASN A 419 16.53 3.96 11.51
C ASN A 419 17.73 4.90 11.49
N GLY A 420 17.49 6.20 11.65
CA GLY A 420 18.51 7.23 11.63
C GLY A 420 17.91 8.57 11.22
N ASP A 421 18.75 9.58 11.22
CA ASP A 421 18.36 10.92 10.80
C ASP A 421 18.77 11.16 9.35
N VAL A 422 17.88 11.82 8.59
CA VAL A 422 18.22 12.34 7.27
C VAL A 422 19.34 13.36 7.43
N PHE A 423 20.31 13.32 6.54
CA PHE A 423 21.56 14.04 6.71
C PHE A 423 21.39 15.57 6.80
N TYR A 424 20.37 16.16 6.19
CA TYR A 424 20.00 17.55 6.39
C TYR A 424 19.62 17.91 7.84
N ASP A 425 19.14 16.94 8.62
CA ASP A 425 18.73 17.17 10.02
C ASP A 425 19.88 16.99 11.01
N TYR A 426 21.10 16.66 10.51
CA TYR A 426 22.26 16.38 11.34
C TYR A 426 23.22 17.56 11.37
N GLU A 427 23.20 18.34 12.45
CA GLU A 427 23.97 19.58 12.60
C GLU A 427 25.41 19.38 13.17
N ASN A 428 26.21 18.49 12.56
CA ASN A 428 27.59 18.23 12.97
C ASN A 428 28.56 18.15 11.78
N LEU A 429 29.40 19.16 11.62
CA LEU A 429 30.37 19.23 10.52
C LEU A 429 31.38 18.08 10.51
N GLU A 430 31.78 17.53 11.65
CA GLU A 430 32.69 16.38 11.70
C GLU A 430 32.07 15.15 11.09
N VAL A 431 30.76 14.94 11.29
CA VAL A 431 30.01 13.83 10.66
C VAL A 431 29.91 14.05 9.15
N TRP A 432 29.74 15.29 8.70
CA TRP A 432 29.70 15.61 7.28
C TRP A 432 31.06 15.40 6.60
N GLU A 433 32.18 15.71 7.26
CA GLU A 433 33.52 15.37 6.77
C GLU A 433 33.75 13.86 6.73
N LYS A 434 33.33 13.12 7.76
CA LYS A 434 33.37 11.66 7.77
C LYS A 434 32.57 11.05 6.62
N PHE A 435 31.40 11.64 6.31
CA PHE A 435 30.58 11.19 5.18
C PHE A 435 31.29 11.35 3.84
N LEU A 436 32.00 12.46 3.62
CA LEU A 436 32.77 12.65 2.38
C LEU A 436 33.86 11.59 2.23
N ASP A 437 34.58 11.29 3.31
CA ASP A 437 35.61 10.23 3.30
C ASP A 437 34.99 8.85 3.10
N PHE A 438 33.84 8.60 3.72
CA PHE A 438 33.06 7.38 3.52
C PHE A 438 32.63 7.22 2.04
N ALA A 439 32.05 8.26 1.43
CA ALA A 439 31.62 8.24 0.05
C ALA A 439 32.78 8.01 -0.91
N ASN A 440 33.89 8.73 -0.72
CA ASN A 440 35.09 8.60 -1.55
C ASN A 440 35.69 7.18 -1.48
N LYS A 441 35.67 6.57 -0.30
CA LYS A 441 36.25 5.23 -0.10
C LYS A 441 35.34 4.11 -0.62
N ASN A 442 34.02 4.25 -0.46
CA ASN A 442 33.12 3.12 -0.63
C ASN A 442 32.21 3.24 -1.86
N LEU A 443 31.99 4.47 -2.38
CA LEU A 443 31.02 4.71 -3.46
C LEU A 443 31.72 4.83 -4.81
N TRP A 444 32.73 5.65 -4.98
CA TRP A 444 33.26 6.03 -6.30
C TRP A 444 34.48 5.21 -6.73
N GLU A 445 34.38 3.87 -6.69
CA GLU A 445 35.40 3.01 -7.24
C GLU A 445 35.43 3.10 -8.77
N GLU A 446 36.57 3.53 -9.34
CA GLU A 446 36.72 3.68 -10.79
C GLU A 446 36.59 2.31 -11.50
N THR A 447 35.77 2.30 -12.55
CA THR A 447 35.50 1.11 -13.36
C THR A 447 36.12 1.31 -14.74
N TYR A 448 36.90 0.35 -15.20
CA TYR A 448 37.42 0.41 -16.59
C TYR A 448 36.27 0.30 -17.58
N VAL A 449 36.23 1.24 -18.51
CA VAL A 449 35.36 1.30 -19.69
C VAL A 449 36.18 1.73 -20.90
N ASP A 450 35.68 1.43 -22.08
CA ASP A 450 36.29 1.91 -23.35
C ASP A 450 35.82 3.35 -23.66
N ASP A 451 36.27 3.86 -24.83
CA ASP A 451 35.95 5.21 -25.28
C ASP A 451 34.44 5.50 -25.46
N SER A 452 33.59 4.47 -25.40
CA SER A 452 32.12 4.63 -25.45
C SER A 452 31.57 5.42 -24.28
N PHE A 453 32.29 5.52 -23.17
CA PHE A 453 31.86 6.30 -22.01
C PHE A 453 31.78 7.81 -22.30
N ILE A 454 32.63 8.31 -23.22
CA ILE A 454 32.57 9.70 -23.68
C ILE A 454 31.22 9.98 -24.38
N GLU A 455 30.76 9.06 -25.22
CA GLU A 455 29.46 9.20 -25.89
C GLU A 455 28.29 9.12 -24.87
N LEU A 456 28.37 8.27 -23.84
CA LEU A 456 27.38 8.23 -22.77
C LEU A 456 27.33 9.54 -21.98
N CYS A 457 28.49 10.12 -21.67
CA CYS A 457 28.58 11.43 -21.03
C CYS A 457 27.98 12.54 -21.90
N LYS A 458 28.22 12.49 -23.22
CA LYS A 458 27.65 13.43 -24.17
C LYS A 458 26.12 13.33 -24.23
N GLU A 459 25.56 12.14 -24.35
CA GLU A 459 24.12 11.91 -24.29
C GLU A 459 23.54 12.43 -22.97
N PHE A 460 24.18 12.10 -21.86
CA PHE A 460 23.67 12.44 -20.54
C PHE A 460 23.77 13.93 -20.21
N TYR A 461 24.88 14.58 -20.57
CA TYR A 461 25.09 16.00 -20.24
C TYR A 461 24.63 16.95 -21.34
N PHE A 462 24.96 16.70 -22.61
CA PHE A 462 24.63 17.59 -23.71
C PHE A 462 23.20 17.37 -24.22
N ASP A 463 22.92 16.20 -24.80
CA ASP A 463 21.63 15.96 -25.47
C ASP A 463 20.44 16.13 -24.53
N LYS A 464 20.55 15.61 -23.32
CA LYS A 464 19.56 15.79 -22.29
C LYS A 464 19.39 17.27 -21.90
N SER A 465 20.48 18.04 -21.75
CA SER A 465 20.38 19.45 -21.36
C SER A 465 19.76 20.29 -22.48
N MET A 466 20.10 20.02 -23.75
CA MET A 466 19.49 20.69 -24.89
C MET A 466 17.98 20.37 -24.96
N SER A 467 17.60 19.12 -24.77
CA SER A 467 16.20 18.70 -24.74
C SER A 467 15.41 19.37 -23.60
N ARG A 468 16.00 19.46 -22.42
CA ARG A 468 15.39 20.12 -21.24
C ARG A 468 15.29 21.63 -21.40
N LEU A 469 16.33 22.26 -21.94
CA LEU A 469 16.30 23.68 -22.27
C LEU A 469 15.21 24.00 -23.28
N LYS A 470 15.10 23.21 -24.34
CA LYS A 470 14.01 23.36 -25.32
C LYS A 470 12.64 23.25 -24.64
N LEU A 471 12.41 22.21 -23.84
CA LEU A 471 11.17 22.02 -23.12
C LEU A 471 10.83 23.22 -22.19
N PHE A 472 11.84 23.79 -21.54
CA PHE A 472 11.67 24.97 -20.69
C PHE A 472 11.27 26.20 -21.53
N LEU A 473 12.03 26.51 -22.59
CA LEU A 473 11.82 27.70 -23.42
C LEU A 473 10.52 27.65 -24.23
N ASP A 474 10.09 26.45 -24.66
CA ASP A 474 8.80 26.28 -25.38
C ASP A 474 7.59 26.66 -24.51
N ASN A 475 7.76 26.68 -23.18
CA ASN A 475 6.73 27.07 -22.20
C ASN A 475 6.97 28.44 -21.57
N ARG A 476 7.83 29.29 -22.14
CA ARG A 476 8.17 30.64 -21.66
C ARG A 476 8.15 31.66 -22.78
N ASP A 477 8.09 32.95 -22.41
CA ASP A 477 8.16 34.05 -23.33
C ASP A 477 9.52 34.14 -24.02
N GLU A 478 9.57 34.71 -25.22
CA GLU A 478 10.82 34.91 -25.99
C GLU A 478 11.88 35.72 -25.23
N SER A 479 11.48 36.55 -24.27
CA SER A 479 12.41 37.29 -23.39
C SER A 479 13.40 36.40 -22.66
N PHE A 480 13.03 35.17 -22.31
CA PHE A 480 13.90 34.23 -21.60
C PHE A 480 15.14 33.82 -22.42
N LYS A 481 15.08 33.90 -23.74
CA LYS A 481 16.24 33.63 -24.64
C LYS A 481 17.26 34.77 -24.63
N GLY A 482 16.90 35.97 -24.16
CA GLY A 482 17.68 37.19 -24.22
C GLY A 482 18.81 37.27 -23.18
N LYS A 483 19.51 38.42 -23.22
CA LYS A 483 20.42 38.84 -22.14
C LYS A 483 19.65 39.35 -20.95
N HIS A 484 20.17 39.09 -19.73
CA HIS A 484 19.50 39.53 -18.51
C HIS A 484 20.49 40.16 -17.54
N ILE A 485 19.96 40.97 -16.62
CA ILE A 485 20.66 41.39 -15.40
C ILE A 485 20.10 40.50 -14.27
N VAL A 486 20.85 39.50 -13.83
CA VAL A 486 20.43 38.56 -12.81
C VAL A 486 21.11 38.90 -11.49
N ASN A 487 20.33 39.25 -10.47
CA ASN A 487 20.81 39.70 -9.16
C ASN A 487 21.93 40.78 -9.27
N GLY A 488 21.75 41.74 -10.21
CA GLY A 488 22.66 42.83 -10.45
C GLY A 488 23.85 42.53 -11.39
N SER A 489 24.02 41.30 -11.85
CA SER A 489 25.09 40.89 -12.77
C SER A 489 24.54 40.66 -14.19
N GLU A 490 25.23 41.21 -15.21
CA GLU A 490 24.87 40.95 -16.60
C GLU A 490 25.17 39.50 -16.97
N THR A 491 24.24 38.88 -17.70
CA THR A 491 24.42 37.52 -18.26
C THR A 491 24.15 37.52 -19.78
N LEU A 492 24.95 36.78 -20.50
CA LEU A 492 24.79 36.53 -21.94
C LEU A 492 23.49 35.76 -22.22
N MET A 493 23.09 35.61 -23.46
CA MET A 493 22.03 34.71 -23.86
C MET A 493 22.38 33.26 -23.45
N ILE A 494 21.40 32.47 -23.09
CA ILE A 494 21.65 31.10 -22.62
C ILE A 494 22.35 30.26 -23.72
N HIS A 495 22.01 30.47 -24.99
CA HIS A 495 22.65 29.76 -26.11
C HIS A 495 24.12 30.16 -26.23
N ASP A 496 24.44 31.46 -26.11
CA ASP A 496 25.84 31.92 -26.16
C ASP A 496 26.68 31.32 -25.01
N LEU A 497 26.09 31.22 -23.82
CA LEU A 497 26.77 30.61 -22.67
C LEU A 497 27.03 29.12 -22.88
N LEU A 498 26.10 28.40 -23.52
CA LEU A 498 26.24 26.97 -23.80
C LEU A 498 27.14 26.72 -25.02
N ASP A 499 27.20 27.62 -25.98
CA ASP A 499 28.10 27.55 -27.14
C ASP A 499 29.57 27.80 -26.71
N ASN A 500 29.79 28.63 -25.70
CA ASN A 500 31.09 28.88 -25.09
C ASN A 500 31.49 27.87 -24.00
N PHE A 501 30.63 26.91 -23.71
CA PHE A 501 30.82 25.92 -22.67
C PHE A 501 31.87 24.87 -23.08
N ASP A 502 32.80 24.56 -22.20
CA ASP A 502 33.83 23.52 -22.45
C ASP A 502 33.22 22.11 -22.28
N TRP A 503 32.53 21.69 -23.35
CA TRP A 503 31.88 20.38 -23.39
C TRP A 503 32.87 19.23 -23.36
N ASP A 504 34.06 19.39 -23.98
CA ASP A 504 35.08 18.36 -24.00
C ASP A 504 35.53 18.01 -22.57
N LYS A 505 35.73 19.02 -21.74
CA LYS A 505 36.02 18.84 -20.32
C LYS A 505 34.96 18.04 -19.61
N ILE A 506 33.67 18.21 -19.99
CA ILE A 506 32.55 17.51 -19.35
C ILE A 506 32.47 16.06 -19.78
N TYR A 507 32.71 15.76 -21.08
CA TYR A 507 32.60 14.41 -21.60
C TYR A 507 33.61 13.42 -21.03
N HIS A 508 34.79 13.90 -20.59
CA HIS A 508 35.82 13.08 -19.99
C HIS A 508 35.52 12.85 -18.47
N GLY A 509 34.48 12.07 -18.16
CA GLY A 509 34.09 11.71 -16.81
C GLY A 509 35.00 10.66 -16.14
N ILE A 510 34.75 10.36 -14.87
CA ILE A 510 35.33 9.24 -14.13
C ILE A 510 34.29 8.13 -14.05
N PRO A 511 34.44 7.03 -14.81
CA PRO A 511 33.42 5.99 -14.85
C PRO A 511 33.38 5.16 -13.56
N THR A 512 32.19 4.94 -13.03
CA THR A 512 31.97 4.06 -11.88
C THR A 512 30.64 3.33 -11.96
N LYS A 513 30.61 2.06 -11.52
CA LYS A 513 29.38 1.31 -11.30
C LYS A 513 28.69 1.69 -9.98
N ARG A 514 29.43 2.24 -9.05
CA ARG A 514 28.97 2.61 -7.73
C ARG A 514 28.54 4.07 -7.61
N PHE A 515 28.03 4.70 -8.66
CA PHE A 515 27.45 6.03 -8.56
C PHE A 515 26.05 5.96 -7.92
N HIS A 516 25.67 6.98 -7.17
CA HIS A 516 24.31 7.13 -6.64
C HIS A 516 23.34 7.70 -7.68
N GLY A 517 23.77 8.73 -8.40
CA GLY A 517 23.04 9.38 -9.48
C GLY A 517 21.97 10.40 -9.05
N ASP A 518 21.60 10.44 -7.77
CA ASP A 518 20.78 11.49 -7.17
C ASP A 518 21.31 11.83 -5.77
N PHE A 519 22.62 12.09 -5.70
CA PHE A 519 23.39 12.15 -4.49
C PHE A 519 23.26 13.50 -3.78
N HIS A 520 22.22 13.63 -2.95
CA HIS A 520 22.01 14.79 -2.09
C HIS A 520 21.53 14.35 -0.70
N PHE A 521 21.52 15.28 0.23
CA PHE A 521 21.42 14.99 1.65
C PHE A 521 20.06 14.42 2.11
N ASP A 522 18.96 14.62 1.36
CA ASP A 522 17.68 13.95 1.62
C ASP A 522 17.75 12.42 1.41
N HIS A 523 18.73 11.98 0.62
CA HIS A 523 18.91 10.55 0.25
C HIS A 523 20.02 9.87 1.05
N VAL A 524 20.53 10.51 2.09
CA VAL A 524 21.52 9.94 3.01
C VAL A 524 20.94 9.86 4.40
N VAL A 525 20.95 8.68 5.00
CA VAL A 525 20.56 8.46 6.40
C VAL A 525 21.77 8.06 7.20
N TYR A 526 22.01 8.75 8.30
CA TYR A 526 23.06 8.45 9.28
C TYR A 526 22.44 7.79 10.51
N ASP A 527 22.95 6.61 10.91
CA ASP A 527 22.39 5.84 12.02
C ASP A 527 22.91 6.23 13.42
N GLY A 528 23.77 7.24 13.47
CA GLY A 528 24.37 7.72 14.72
C GLY A 528 25.61 6.92 15.19
N THR A 529 26.03 5.88 14.47
CA THR A 529 27.14 4.99 14.88
C THR A 529 28.37 5.06 13.98
N ASP A 530 28.30 5.40 12.76
CA ASP A 530 29.33 5.55 11.70
C ASP A 530 28.85 4.91 10.37
N ASN A 531 27.57 4.47 10.28
CA ASN A 531 27.03 3.94 9.04
C ASN A 531 26.19 5.00 8.34
N PHE A 532 26.37 5.06 7.02
CA PHE A 532 25.59 5.90 6.13
C PHE A 532 24.88 5.00 5.13
N TYR A 533 23.56 5.15 5.05
CA TYR A 533 22.72 4.43 4.10
C TYR A 533 22.25 5.38 3.01
N LEU A 534 22.39 4.94 1.76
CA LEU A 534 21.98 5.70 0.60
C LEU A 534 20.60 5.26 0.16
N LEU A 535 19.68 6.21 0.01
CA LEU A 535 18.30 5.97 -0.38
C LEU A 535 18.02 6.58 -1.75
N ASP A 536 17.01 6.07 -2.44
CA ASP A 536 16.50 6.60 -3.71
C ASP A 536 17.56 6.77 -4.81
N TRP A 537 18.47 5.80 -4.92
CA TRP A 537 19.51 5.74 -5.95
C TRP A 537 18.90 5.72 -7.35
N ARG A 538 19.61 6.25 -8.33
CA ARG A 538 19.17 6.33 -9.71
C ARG A 538 19.21 4.95 -10.38
N GLN A 539 18.27 4.70 -11.29
CA GLN A 539 18.16 3.43 -12.03
C GLN A 539 19.25 3.22 -13.07
N ASP A 540 19.76 4.32 -13.69
CA ASP A 540 20.74 4.27 -14.79
C ASP A 540 21.47 5.61 -15.00
N PHE A 541 22.48 5.60 -15.87
CA PHE A 541 23.15 6.76 -16.45
C PHE A 541 23.18 6.56 -17.96
N ALA A 542 22.39 7.34 -18.73
CA ALA A 542 22.18 7.16 -20.15
C ALA A 542 21.89 5.70 -20.54
N GLY A 543 20.96 5.04 -19.79
CA GLY A 543 20.55 3.64 -20.02
C GLY A 543 21.53 2.57 -19.54
N THR A 544 22.68 2.94 -18.94
CA THR A 544 23.69 1.99 -18.44
C THR A 544 23.81 2.01 -16.93
N ASN A 545 24.48 0.98 -16.35
CA ASN A 545 24.80 0.91 -14.92
C ASN A 545 26.18 1.50 -14.58
N VAL A 546 26.83 2.16 -15.53
CA VAL A 546 28.08 2.92 -15.30
C VAL A 546 27.76 4.39 -15.40
N GLY A 547 28.08 5.15 -14.37
CA GLY A 547 27.88 6.59 -14.31
C GLY A 547 29.18 7.35 -14.10
N ASP A 548 29.06 8.68 -13.97
CA ASP A 548 30.18 9.58 -13.76
C ASP A 548 30.25 10.03 -12.29
N VAL A 549 31.41 9.87 -11.65
CA VAL A 549 31.67 10.38 -10.29
C VAL A 549 31.37 11.87 -10.19
N TYR A 550 31.72 12.66 -11.21
CA TYR A 550 31.46 14.09 -11.24
C TYR A 550 29.96 14.44 -11.16
N TYR A 551 29.09 13.57 -11.64
CA TYR A 551 27.65 13.80 -11.52
C TYR A 551 27.19 13.73 -10.05
N ASP A 552 27.67 12.75 -9.28
CA ASP A 552 27.37 12.66 -7.84
C ASP A 552 27.94 13.85 -7.07
N LEU A 553 29.20 14.22 -7.36
CA LEU A 553 29.83 15.39 -6.76
C LEU A 553 29.03 16.69 -7.05
N ALA A 554 28.57 16.85 -8.29
CA ALA A 554 27.77 18.00 -8.70
C ALA A 554 26.36 18.00 -8.07
N LYS A 555 25.72 16.84 -7.93
CA LYS A 555 24.43 16.71 -7.24
C LYS A 555 24.56 17.11 -5.77
N MET A 556 25.60 16.66 -5.08
CA MET A 556 25.89 17.08 -3.70
C MET A 556 26.16 18.58 -3.62
N TYR A 557 26.96 19.13 -4.53
CA TYR A 557 27.25 20.57 -4.56
C TYR A 557 25.97 21.39 -4.78
N GLY A 558 25.06 20.93 -5.66
CA GLY A 558 23.75 21.54 -5.84
C GLY A 558 22.92 21.56 -4.58
N GLY A 559 22.91 20.47 -3.81
CA GLY A 559 22.25 20.39 -2.51
C GLY A 559 22.87 21.27 -1.43
N ILE A 560 24.20 21.54 -1.54
CA ILE A 560 24.89 22.51 -0.65
C ILE A 560 24.51 23.95 -1.01
N LEU A 561 24.43 24.28 -2.30
CA LEU A 561 24.04 25.62 -2.75
C LEU A 561 22.58 25.92 -2.47
N MET A 562 21.73 24.91 -2.49
CA MET A 562 20.29 25.06 -2.33
C MET A 562 19.71 23.83 -1.60
N SER A 563 19.21 24.03 -0.38
CA SER A 563 18.54 22.96 0.38
C SER A 563 17.24 22.55 -0.30
N TYR A 564 17.21 21.35 -0.89
CA TYR A 564 15.96 20.81 -1.47
C TYR A 564 14.86 20.65 -0.42
N LYS A 565 15.21 20.43 0.85
CA LYS A 565 14.26 20.41 1.97
C LYS A 565 13.52 21.74 2.11
N LEU A 566 14.23 22.86 2.08
CA LEU A 566 13.62 24.19 2.17
C LEU A 566 12.81 24.54 0.91
N MET A 567 13.24 24.11 -0.27
CA MET A 567 12.58 24.43 -1.55
C MET A 567 11.25 23.71 -1.76
N LYS A 568 10.86 22.78 -0.87
CA LYS A 568 9.54 22.16 -0.85
C LYS A 568 8.43 23.14 -0.44
N ASP A 569 8.80 24.26 0.19
CA ASP A 569 7.89 25.29 0.66
C ASP A 569 8.12 26.58 -0.14
N ASN A 570 7.08 27.01 -0.87
CA ASN A 570 7.11 28.18 -1.74
C ASN A 570 7.39 29.50 -1.00
N GLU A 571 7.28 29.54 0.33
CA GLU A 571 7.63 30.71 1.14
C GLU A 571 9.16 30.89 1.31
N ASN A 572 9.95 29.89 0.93
CA ASN A 572 11.39 29.89 1.13
C ASN A 572 12.19 30.39 -0.08
N PHE A 573 11.54 30.73 -1.17
CA PHE A 573 12.18 31.30 -2.36
C PHE A 573 11.26 32.32 -3.04
N SER A 574 11.87 33.13 -3.92
CA SER A 574 11.14 34.06 -4.79
C SER A 574 11.91 34.29 -6.08
N CYS A 575 11.20 34.54 -7.18
CA CYS A 575 11.80 34.93 -8.46
C CYS A 575 10.93 36.04 -9.09
N PHE A 576 11.46 37.25 -9.11
CA PHE A 576 10.82 38.41 -9.69
C PHE A 576 11.48 38.77 -11.01
N ILE A 577 10.70 38.87 -12.08
CA ILE A 577 11.18 39.16 -13.44
C ILE A 577 10.46 40.44 -13.92
N ASP A 578 11.26 41.46 -14.24
CA ASP A 578 10.79 42.69 -14.86
C ASP A 578 11.61 42.98 -16.12
N GLN A 579 11.03 42.71 -17.28
CA GLN A 579 11.66 42.76 -18.59
C GLN A 579 12.95 41.89 -18.63
N ASN A 580 14.14 42.50 -18.65
CA ASN A 580 15.45 41.82 -18.64
C ASN A 580 16.13 41.85 -17.27
N VAL A 581 15.48 42.37 -16.24
CA VAL A 581 16.01 42.39 -14.86
C VAL A 581 15.34 41.26 -14.05
N VAL A 582 16.17 40.40 -13.46
CA VAL A 582 15.72 39.28 -12.68
C VAL A 582 16.35 39.33 -11.31
N ASN A 583 15.51 39.27 -10.30
CA ASN A 583 15.93 39.19 -8.91
C ASN A 583 15.30 37.93 -8.32
N TYR A 584 16.15 36.97 -7.95
CA TYR A 584 15.73 35.80 -7.21
C TYR A 584 16.41 35.71 -5.85
N ASN A 585 15.74 35.11 -4.90
CA ASN A 585 16.25 34.83 -3.57
C ASN A 585 15.74 33.49 -3.08
N TYR A 586 16.49 32.83 -2.21
CA TYR A 586 16.08 31.62 -1.52
C TYR A 586 16.76 31.53 -0.16
N LYS A 587 16.09 30.91 0.80
CA LYS A 587 16.65 30.67 2.13
C LYS A 587 17.76 29.61 2.05
N SER A 588 18.89 29.86 2.70
CA SER A 588 19.95 28.88 2.91
C SER A 588 19.89 28.33 4.34
N GLU A 589 20.46 27.18 4.56
CA GLU A 589 20.68 26.63 5.88
C GLU A 589 22.10 27.00 6.35
N PRO A 590 22.27 27.57 7.58
CA PRO A 590 23.58 27.98 8.08
C PRO A 590 24.64 26.88 8.09
N MET A 591 24.21 25.63 8.20
CA MET A 591 25.10 24.47 8.13
C MET A 591 25.68 24.27 6.73
N LEU A 592 24.86 24.45 5.68
CA LEU A 592 25.28 24.32 4.28
C LEU A 592 26.32 25.44 3.94
N ASP A 593 26.10 26.65 4.41
CA ASP A 593 27.02 27.77 4.18
C ASP A 593 28.40 27.49 4.83
N LYS A 594 28.44 26.87 6.01
CA LYS A 594 29.67 26.43 6.67
C LYS A 594 30.35 25.27 5.97
N PHE A 595 29.56 24.35 5.45
CA PHE A 595 30.07 23.12 4.81
C PHE A 595 30.58 23.36 3.39
N LYS A 596 30.04 24.34 2.67
CA LYS A 596 30.47 24.65 1.29
C LYS A 596 31.99 24.81 1.15
N PRO A 597 32.68 25.67 1.93
CA PRO A 597 34.16 25.83 1.80
C PRO A 597 34.91 24.56 2.20
N ILE A 598 34.38 23.73 3.10
CA ILE A 598 34.96 22.43 3.46
C ILE A 598 34.88 21.49 2.27
N TYR A 599 33.71 21.40 1.63
CA TYR A 599 33.50 20.56 0.48
C TYR A 599 34.36 20.98 -0.73
N GLU A 600 34.44 22.26 -1.05
CA GLU A 600 35.30 22.77 -2.11
C GLU A 600 36.78 22.43 -1.88
N LYS A 601 37.30 22.59 -0.65
CA LYS A 601 38.64 22.15 -0.30
C LYS A 601 38.86 20.66 -0.39
N TRP A 602 37.83 19.87 0.02
CA TRP A 602 37.88 18.43 -0.03
C TRP A 602 37.92 17.91 -1.50
N ILE A 603 37.13 18.50 -2.42
CA ILE A 603 37.17 18.22 -3.85
C ILE A 603 38.58 18.38 -4.39
N ILE A 604 39.20 19.54 -4.17
CA ILE A 604 40.55 19.87 -4.67
C ILE A 604 41.59 18.94 -4.03
N LYS A 605 41.51 18.66 -2.74
CA LYS A 605 42.43 17.79 -1.99
C LYS A 605 42.42 16.35 -2.54
N ASN A 606 41.26 15.86 -2.97
CA ASN A 606 41.12 14.52 -3.52
C ASN A 606 41.34 14.41 -5.04
N GLY A 607 41.84 15.51 -5.67
CA GLY A 607 42.21 15.51 -7.09
C GLY A 607 41.06 15.71 -8.06
N TYR A 608 39.89 16.07 -7.57
CA TYR A 608 38.74 16.38 -8.44
C TYR A 608 38.79 17.85 -8.92
N ASP A 609 38.27 18.09 -10.13
CA ASP A 609 38.17 19.42 -10.72
C ASP A 609 36.92 20.14 -10.21
N LEU A 610 37.12 21.16 -9.35
CA LEU A 610 36.03 21.95 -8.76
C LEU A 610 35.26 22.77 -9.82
N ASP A 611 35.92 23.28 -10.84
CA ASP A 611 35.24 24.04 -11.91
C ASP A 611 34.34 23.11 -12.74
N LYS A 612 34.76 21.88 -12.99
CA LYS A 612 33.91 20.85 -13.62
C LYS A 612 32.69 20.50 -12.75
N VAL A 613 32.88 20.37 -11.43
CA VAL A 613 31.75 20.14 -10.50
C VAL A 613 30.75 21.30 -10.59
N LYS A 614 31.23 22.55 -10.59
CA LYS A 614 30.36 23.74 -10.72
C LYS A 614 29.64 23.82 -12.07
N LEU A 615 30.34 23.47 -13.17
CA LEU A 615 29.75 23.38 -14.51
C LEU A 615 28.61 22.37 -14.56
N ILE A 616 28.85 21.13 -14.10
CA ILE A 616 27.80 20.10 -14.09
C ILE A 616 26.65 20.49 -13.15
N THR A 617 26.93 21.15 -12.03
CA THR A 617 25.88 21.67 -11.13
C THR A 617 24.97 22.68 -11.84
N SER A 618 25.55 23.58 -12.64
CA SER A 618 24.76 24.54 -13.43
C SER A 618 23.84 23.84 -14.43
N LEU A 619 24.33 22.77 -15.11
CA LEU A 619 23.52 21.94 -15.98
C LEU A 619 22.42 21.17 -15.23
N ILE A 620 22.68 20.74 -13.99
CA ILE A 620 21.65 20.09 -13.14
C ILE A 620 20.51 21.07 -12.86
N PHE A 621 20.79 22.31 -12.48
CA PHE A 621 19.75 23.32 -12.27
C PHE A 621 18.99 23.63 -13.57
N LEU A 622 19.70 23.74 -14.71
CA LEU A 622 19.07 23.90 -16.01
C LEU A 622 18.12 22.75 -16.33
N ASN A 623 18.55 21.52 -16.11
CA ASN A 623 17.77 20.30 -16.38
C ASN A 623 16.55 20.15 -15.45
N MET A 624 16.62 20.72 -14.25
CA MET A 624 15.51 20.72 -13.31
C MET A 624 14.46 21.79 -13.63
N SER A 625 14.84 22.89 -14.28
CA SER A 625 13.95 24.05 -14.50
C SER A 625 12.61 23.73 -15.19
N PRO A 626 12.50 22.86 -16.21
CA PRO A 626 11.22 22.51 -16.82
C PRO A 626 10.38 21.50 -16.00
N LEU A 627 10.93 20.92 -14.95
CA LEU A 627 10.31 19.84 -14.18
C LEU A 627 9.54 20.33 -12.94
N HIS A 628 9.68 21.62 -12.63
CA HIS A 628 9.07 22.25 -11.46
C HIS A 628 8.02 23.29 -11.85
N GLU A 629 7.25 23.72 -10.85
CA GLU A 629 6.30 24.81 -11.01
C GLU A 629 7.01 26.10 -11.49
N LYS A 630 6.24 26.98 -12.15
CA LYS A 630 6.75 28.10 -12.94
C LYS A 630 7.77 28.94 -12.16
N GLU A 631 7.46 29.42 -10.98
CA GLU A 631 8.33 30.33 -10.23
C GLU A 631 9.64 29.67 -9.80
N PHE A 632 9.58 28.43 -9.30
CA PHE A 632 10.77 27.66 -8.92
C PHE A 632 11.60 27.28 -10.15
N GLY A 633 10.95 26.86 -11.24
CA GLY A 633 11.62 26.55 -12.51
C GLY A 633 12.34 27.77 -13.09
N ASP A 634 11.71 28.94 -13.05
CA ASP A 634 12.32 30.21 -13.49
C ASP A 634 13.55 30.57 -12.64
N MET A 635 13.45 30.43 -11.33
CA MET A 635 14.59 30.63 -10.42
C MET A 635 15.76 29.70 -10.73
N LEU A 636 15.51 28.41 -10.94
CA LEU A 636 16.53 27.42 -11.30
C LEU A 636 17.21 27.75 -12.64
N PHE A 637 16.45 28.19 -13.63
CA PHE A 637 16.97 28.63 -14.91
C PHE A 637 17.93 29.81 -14.76
N PHE A 638 17.51 30.87 -14.06
CA PHE A 638 18.35 32.04 -13.87
C PHE A 638 19.55 31.78 -12.95
N LYS A 639 19.40 30.89 -11.95
CA LYS A 639 20.53 30.41 -11.14
C LYS A 639 21.57 29.68 -11.99
N SER A 640 21.12 28.79 -12.87
CA SER A 640 21.99 28.12 -13.82
C SER A 640 22.72 29.11 -14.73
N LYS A 641 21.96 30.05 -15.32
CA LYS A 641 22.49 31.07 -16.22
C LYS A 641 23.55 31.96 -15.54
N GLN A 642 23.32 32.37 -14.28
CA GLN A 642 24.29 33.13 -13.50
C GLN A 642 25.56 32.31 -13.24
N MET A 643 25.46 31.04 -12.85
CA MET A 643 26.61 30.18 -12.60
C MET A 643 27.44 29.94 -13.88
N LEU A 644 26.79 29.76 -15.02
CA LEU A 644 27.47 29.64 -16.31
C LEU A 644 28.24 30.92 -16.68
N GLN A 645 27.66 32.10 -16.43
CA GLN A 645 28.32 33.38 -16.65
C GLN A 645 29.55 33.53 -15.73
N GLU A 646 29.41 33.25 -14.45
CA GLU A 646 30.52 33.34 -13.46
C GLU A 646 31.72 32.46 -13.82
N ILE A 647 31.47 31.32 -14.52
CA ILE A 647 32.51 30.42 -14.99
C ILE A 647 33.12 30.93 -16.32
N ASN A 648 32.28 31.46 -17.22
CA ASN A 648 32.75 32.01 -18.49
C ASN A 648 33.60 33.28 -18.31
N ASP A 649 33.44 34.04 -17.24
CA ASP A 649 34.18 35.24 -16.92
C ASP A 649 35.57 34.97 -16.30
N LYS A 650 35.89 33.70 -15.94
CA LYS A 650 37.20 33.27 -15.44
C LYS A 650 38.17 32.96 -16.54
#